data_8d798d2513eddc97fc3d1bc17416b4c2
#
_entry.id   8d798d2513eddc97fc3d1bc17416b4c2
#
_cell.length_a   1.000
_cell.length_b   1.000
_cell.length_c   1.000
_cell.angle_alpha   90.00
_cell.angle_beta   90.00
_cell.angle_gamma   90.00
#
_symmetry.space_group_name_H-M   'P 1'
#
loop_
_entity.id
_entity.type
_entity.pdbx_description
1 polymer ?
#
loop_
_entity_poly.entity_id
_entity_poly.type
_entity_poly.pdbx_seq_one_letter_code
_entity_poly.pdbx_strand_id
1 'polypeptide(L)'
;MRGIGRIGPVGRIGLMVLMAAAVALAAEAGRIRGRVTDATTGEPLVGANVMVDGTSLGGATDANGEYIISNVPVGTVSLSATYISYQAEQKTGVLVILDQTITEDFKLGTSRIEVGPVIIKSTRPNIVRTDASSGGVMDAQEISRLPVQSLADIVKMQAGVVTSPATGQHLRGGRPEEVMYFVDGVATSDPLYGYQAARVNPEATAEVVVISGGFDAEYGEAMSGIIQVITKEGKEKTQGRLAYTTDELFGGGLNFGDNRYDVSVGGPAPGLKKLKYFASGELYSTDDYNPMKYKLPHQQRQDYKGTLKLTYALPWQQGMRITAHGFVSREQYGLYPYTRDDENNLGFKYNLDHFLSERDRLKMGDISVNHMLTKQTFYTLSVDYFGDDRTQAVRDLDREATERNFAARFWQDYIFKAEDSVARNDSVLFHPMPGYVEQSKSNTNNPWGVYNLFYGAGDYRVFLRNWSDVITMKGDVTHDVGKVHEFKTGLEVKQNYLHRRYNSLPWDPNPFVDSYDVTPLGAAAYVQDRMDFEDLVVRAGLRLDYLDPEAYKRADPTNIEDTTTVAATMKYKLSPRLGVSFPITDKTKFRFSYGHFFQTPAYQFLYDNITSAAYDRGNQIIGNPDLLAQQTIAYELGLEQVLSPVVVAELTAYYKDVFDLLGTRFTAAVPMGYFPLVNEDYGSVRGFEVGLTKSPANYWDARVSYGLSLARGTASSTYEWYYERYRYGVDPVTGLELEPPSRDYALDFDERHNVKLSLGCDLPGDVAFVPLRDFNGTIMFTYGSGLPYTPRAIAKLEAGLPTAERNSGRMPPRYEADLNAAKYIRLGGLKLGLNVIVTNLLNNQTVQWVYGATGLPDDDGYISTYSPANWILDPDVTLLNTSKYNAVRDHNHDGYITDQEEYVAYKMGYLDFVNDPANFGPPRQIKLGVTLEF
;
A
#
# COMPACT_ATOMS: atom_id res chain seq x y z
N MET A 1 38.60 13.12 -4.17
CA MET A 1 39.24 12.27 -3.14
C MET A 1 39.27 10.84 -3.67
N ARG A 2 40.46 10.38 -4.11
CA ARG A 2 40.68 9.00 -4.56
C ARG A 2 41.00 8.16 -3.33
N GLY A 3 40.24 7.08 -3.06
CA GLY A 3 40.73 6.03 -2.20
C GLY A 3 39.84 5.49 -1.09
N ILE A 4 38.48 5.46 -1.23
CA ILE A 4 37.69 4.47 -0.46
C ILE A 4 37.32 3.37 -1.46
N GLY A 5 38.16 2.31 -1.49
CA GLY A 5 37.90 1.14 -2.33
C GLY A 5 36.59 0.48 -1.91
N ARG A 6 35.86 -0.05 -2.88
CA ARG A 6 34.67 -0.87 -2.65
C ARG A 6 35.02 -1.98 -1.65
N ILE A 7 34.26 -2.02 -0.55
CA ILE A 7 34.42 -3.09 0.47
C ILE A 7 33.84 -4.37 -0.13
N GLY A 8 34.64 -5.41 -0.28
CA GLY A 8 34.17 -6.70 -0.77
C GLY A 8 33.15 -7.38 0.15
N PRO A 9 32.40 -8.41 -0.31
CA PRO A 9 31.31 -9.05 0.44
C PRO A 9 31.70 -9.47 1.86
N VAL A 10 32.89 -10.03 2.06
CA VAL A 10 33.41 -10.44 3.37
C VAL A 10 33.72 -9.24 4.28
N GLY A 11 34.20 -8.14 3.70
CA GLY A 11 34.43 -6.90 4.45
C GLY A 11 33.12 -6.22 4.87
N ARG A 12 32.06 -6.38 4.11
CA ARG A 12 30.71 -5.88 4.41
C ARG A 12 30.05 -6.66 5.53
N ILE A 13 30.12 -7.99 5.50
CA ILE A 13 29.67 -8.83 6.63
C ILE A 13 30.46 -8.45 7.88
N GLY A 14 31.77 -8.22 7.78
CA GLY A 14 32.60 -7.76 8.88
C GLY A 14 32.22 -6.36 9.38
N LEU A 15 31.85 -5.43 8.50
CA LEU A 15 31.37 -4.09 8.86
C LEU A 15 29.98 -4.16 9.50
N MET A 16 29.07 -5.01 8.96
CA MET A 16 27.76 -5.26 9.56
C MET A 16 27.87 -5.92 10.93
N VAL A 17 28.76 -6.88 11.11
CA VAL A 17 29.02 -7.53 12.40
C VAL A 17 29.66 -6.56 13.38
N LEU A 18 30.58 -5.68 12.94
CA LEU A 18 31.16 -4.62 13.75
C LEU A 18 30.14 -3.52 14.10
N MET A 19 29.28 -3.13 13.18
CA MET A 19 28.15 -2.22 13.44
C MET A 19 27.10 -2.89 14.32
N ALA A 20 26.75 -4.15 14.11
CA ALA A 20 25.85 -4.89 14.99
C ALA A 20 26.41 -5.07 16.41
N ALA A 21 27.73 -5.14 16.57
CA ALA A 21 28.39 -5.16 17.88
C ALA A 21 28.45 -3.77 18.55
N ALA A 22 28.37 -2.68 17.76
CA ALA A 22 28.41 -1.30 18.24
C ALA A 22 26.99 -0.68 18.39
N VAL A 23 25.99 -1.28 17.76
CA VAL A 23 24.63 -0.77 17.67
C VAL A 23 23.70 -1.81 18.29
N ALA A 24 23.09 -1.49 19.36
CA ALA A 24 22.12 -2.31 20.08
C ALA A 24 20.69 -1.68 20.00
N LEU A 25 19.76 -2.08 19.19
CA LEU A 25 18.35 -2.54 19.28
C LEU A 25 17.16 -1.52 19.39
N ALA A 26 16.09 -1.61 18.61
CA ALA A 26 14.91 -0.70 18.60
C ALA A 26 13.54 -1.32 18.96
N ALA A 27 12.60 -0.58 19.57
CA ALA A 27 11.17 -0.89 19.66
C ALA A 27 10.27 0.36 19.55
N GLU A 28 9.03 0.15 19.08
CA GLU A 28 8.01 1.18 18.91
C GLU A 28 7.40 1.61 20.24
N ALA A 29 7.39 2.91 20.53
CA ALA A 29 6.88 3.44 21.79
C ALA A 29 6.36 4.86 21.66
N GLY A 30 5.41 5.22 22.52
CA GLY A 30 4.98 6.58 22.75
C GLY A 30 5.40 7.10 24.12
N ARG A 31 4.93 8.27 24.49
CA ARG A 31 5.21 8.92 25.77
C ARG A 31 3.91 9.38 26.41
N ILE A 32 3.88 9.34 27.76
CA ILE A 32 2.77 9.91 28.54
C ILE A 32 3.34 10.97 29.47
N ARG A 33 2.76 12.16 29.50
CA ARG A 33 3.00 13.20 30.49
C ARG A 33 1.71 13.65 31.13
N GLY A 34 1.79 14.33 32.23
CA GLY A 34 0.63 14.92 32.89
C GLY A 34 0.98 15.52 34.24
N ARG A 35 -0.04 15.99 34.92
CA ARG A 35 0.06 16.60 36.23
C ARG A 35 -0.82 15.87 37.22
N VAL A 36 -0.32 15.71 38.46
CA VAL A 36 -1.10 15.16 39.57
C VAL A 36 -1.36 16.27 40.60
N THR A 37 -2.61 16.55 40.87
CA THR A 37 -3.04 17.60 41.78
C THR A 37 -4.01 17.09 42.84
N ASP A 38 -4.11 17.80 43.98
CA ASP A 38 -5.18 17.60 44.93
C ASP A 38 -6.53 17.99 44.33
N ALA A 39 -7.52 17.11 44.38
CA ALA A 39 -8.85 17.36 43.80
C ALA A 39 -9.64 18.51 44.44
N THR A 40 -9.29 18.88 45.67
CA THR A 40 -9.99 19.91 46.45
C THR A 40 -9.29 21.28 46.38
N THR A 41 -7.96 21.30 46.54
CA THR A 41 -7.16 22.52 46.59
C THR A 41 -6.57 22.91 45.24
N GLY A 42 -6.43 21.96 44.32
CA GLY A 42 -5.73 22.19 43.06
C GLY A 42 -4.22 22.26 43.18
N GLU A 43 -3.66 22.10 44.39
CA GLU A 43 -2.21 22.16 44.63
C GLU A 43 -1.49 20.92 44.01
N PRO A 44 -0.24 21.09 43.50
CA PRO A 44 0.51 20.00 42.94
C PRO A 44 0.94 18.97 43.99
N LEU A 45 0.76 17.69 43.68
CA LEU A 45 1.19 16.60 44.56
C LEU A 45 2.59 16.13 44.15
N VAL A 46 3.59 16.60 44.90
CA VAL A 46 5.04 16.33 44.63
C VAL A 46 5.41 14.94 45.10
N GLY A 47 6.01 14.13 44.22
CA GLY A 47 6.39 12.74 44.52
C GLY A 47 5.23 11.75 44.41
N ALA A 48 4.09 12.14 43.84
CA ALA A 48 3.05 11.18 43.45
C ALA A 48 3.60 10.23 42.39
N ASN A 49 3.25 8.94 42.52
CA ASN A 49 3.73 7.92 41.58
C ASN A 49 2.64 7.58 40.57
N VAL A 50 2.98 7.70 39.29
CA VAL A 50 2.10 7.31 38.16
C VAL A 50 2.75 6.12 37.44
N MET A 51 2.02 5.01 37.31
CA MET A 51 2.50 3.78 36.74
C MET A 51 1.63 3.35 35.55
N VAL A 52 2.26 2.77 34.53
CA VAL A 52 1.54 2.02 33.49
C VAL A 52 1.25 0.63 34.04
N ASP A 53 -0.01 0.30 34.22
CA ASP A 53 -0.44 -0.95 34.85
C ASP A 53 0.08 -2.18 34.09
N GLY A 54 0.53 -3.19 34.84
CA GLY A 54 1.09 -4.41 34.25
C GLY A 54 2.53 -4.28 33.73
N THR A 55 3.15 -3.09 33.93
CA THR A 55 4.53 -2.84 33.52
C THR A 55 5.38 -2.30 34.69
N SER A 56 6.68 -2.12 34.47
CA SER A 56 7.57 -1.40 35.40
C SER A 56 7.75 0.07 35.00
N LEU A 57 7.02 0.54 34.00
CA LEU A 57 7.11 1.91 33.49
C LEU A 57 6.30 2.84 34.38
N GLY A 58 6.91 3.95 34.81
CA GLY A 58 6.24 4.94 35.62
C GLY A 58 7.12 6.15 35.87
N GLY A 59 6.50 7.22 36.41
CA GLY A 59 7.17 8.47 36.77
C GLY A 59 6.66 9.01 38.09
N ALA A 60 7.56 9.58 38.91
CA ALA A 60 7.17 10.36 40.08
C ALA A 60 7.06 11.82 39.68
N THR A 61 6.06 12.52 40.22
CA THR A 61 5.84 13.94 39.97
C THR A 61 6.94 14.83 40.57
N ASP A 62 7.29 15.88 39.86
CA ASP A 62 8.24 16.90 40.28
C ASP A 62 7.60 17.97 41.20
N ALA A 63 8.34 19.07 41.45
CA ALA A 63 7.89 20.18 42.31
C ALA A 63 6.60 20.88 41.80
N ASN A 64 6.28 20.78 40.50
CA ASN A 64 5.08 21.34 39.89
C ASN A 64 3.92 20.32 39.83
N GLY A 65 4.18 19.11 40.37
CA GLY A 65 3.23 17.98 40.24
C GLY A 65 3.27 17.30 38.85
N GLU A 66 4.23 17.59 38.01
CA GLU A 66 4.34 17.06 36.64
C GLU A 66 5.10 15.74 36.61
N TYR A 67 4.65 14.82 35.76
CA TYR A 67 5.30 13.54 35.51
C TYR A 67 5.46 13.26 34.01
N ILE A 68 6.47 12.46 33.67
CA ILE A 68 6.72 11.95 32.32
C ILE A 68 7.01 10.45 32.43
N ILE A 69 6.38 9.67 31.56
CA ILE A 69 6.64 8.26 31.36
C ILE A 69 7.02 8.08 29.90
N SER A 70 8.30 7.86 29.63
CA SER A 70 8.82 7.60 28.29
C SER A 70 8.80 6.11 27.98
N ASN A 71 8.87 5.77 26.67
CA ASN A 71 8.96 4.39 26.20
C ASN A 71 7.75 3.51 26.56
N VAL A 72 6.56 4.10 26.51
CA VAL A 72 5.32 3.37 26.73
C VAL A 72 4.91 2.63 25.46
N PRO A 73 4.62 1.31 25.53
CA PRO A 73 4.20 0.57 24.35
C PRO A 73 2.98 1.18 23.70
N VAL A 74 2.97 1.19 22.37
CA VAL A 74 1.84 1.67 21.57
C VAL A 74 0.61 0.80 21.81
N GLY A 75 -0.57 1.41 21.76
CA GLY A 75 -1.86 0.76 22.01
C GLY A 75 -2.54 1.25 23.28
N THR A 76 -3.59 0.58 23.69
CA THR A 76 -4.42 0.99 24.84
C THR A 76 -3.85 0.48 26.17
N VAL A 77 -3.47 1.37 27.06
CA VAL A 77 -2.93 1.08 28.39
C VAL A 77 -3.85 1.59 29.51
N SER A 78 -3.59 1.16 30.72
CA SER A 78 -4.17 1.72 31.94
C SER A 78 -3.08 2.39 32.76
N LEU A 79 -3.40 3.54 33.40
CA LEU A 79 -2.50 4.28 34.27
C LEU A 79 -3.06 4.33 35.68
N SER A 80 -2.22 4.13 36.67
CA SER A 80 -2.58 4.25 38.08
C SER A 80 -1.74 5.34 38.76
N ALA A 81 -2.39 6.38 39.29
CA ALA A 81 -1.76 7.42 40.10
C ALA A 81 -1.98 7.14 41.59
N THR A 82 -0.91 7.19 42.37
CA THR A 82 -0.91 6.91 43.82
C THR A 82 -0.11 7.98 44.57
N TYR A 83 -0.63 8.40 45.74
CA TYR A 83 0.07 9.28 46.66
C TYR A 83 -0.33 8.97 48.08
N ILE A 84 0.59 9.16 49.04
CA ILE A 84 0.37 8.83 50.46
C ILE A 84 -0.82 9.67 51.00
N SER A 85 -1.78 8.99 51.66
CA SER A 85 -3.00 9.59 52.21
C SER A 85 -4.03 10.06 51.18
N TYR A 86 -3.88 9.69 49.93
CA TYR A 86 -4.84 9.95 48.86
C TYR A 86 -5.45 8.66 48.33
N GLN A 87 -6.66 8.75 47.82
CA GLN A 87 -7.27 7.66 47.10
C GLN A 87 -6.61 7.49 45.75
N ALA A 88 -6.20 6.26 45.43
CA ALA A 88 -5.64 5.97 44.11
C ALA A 88 -6.68 6.21 43.00
N GLU A 89 -6.25 6.80 41.90
CA GLU A 89 -7.04 6.97 40.67
C GLU A 89 -6.46 6.10 39.56
N GLN A 90 -7.30 5.34 38.89
CA GLN A 90 -6.92 4.54 37.73
C GLN A 90 -7.64 5.06 36.49
N LYS A 91 -6.90 5.40 35.46
CA LYS A 91 -7.42 5.70 34.14
C LYS A 91 -7.21 4.52 33.22
N THR A 92 -8.32 4.02 32.66
CA THR A 92 -8.32 2.90 31.73
C THR A 92 -8.63 3.39 30.32
N GLY A 93 -8.08 2.72 29.29
CA GLY A 93 -8.35 3.06 27.90
C GLY A 93 -7.51 4.23 27.38
N VAL A 94 -6.36 4.52 27.99
CA VAL A 94 -5.41 5.52 27.50
C VAL A 94 -4.75 4.99 26.23
N LEU A 95 -5.00 5.65 25.10
CA LEU A 95 -4.40 5.27 23.81
C LEU A 95 -3.02 5.93 23.66
N VAL A 96 -1.98 5.11 23.65
CA VAL A 96 -0.60 5.53 23.38
C VAL A 96 -0.32 5.35 21.90
N ILE A 97 0.06 6.43 21.24
CA ILE A 97 0.34 6.49 19.80
C ILE A 97 1.85 6.57 19.59
N LEU A 98 2.34 5.91 18.55
CA LEU A 98 3.75 5.87 18.19
C LEU A 98 4.33 7.28 18.05
N ASP A 99 5.51 7.49 18.64
CA ASP A 99 6.29 8.75 18.64
C ASP A 99 5.50 9.99 19.12
N GLN A 100 4.33 9.82 19.71
CA GLN A 100 3.52 10.91 20.25
C GLN A 100 3.61 10.99 21.78
N THR A 101 3.41 12.20 22.30
CA THR A 101 3.29 12.45 23.73
C THR A 101 1.82 12.71 24.07
N ILE A 102 1.22 11.81 24.82
CA ILE A 102 -0.15 11.91 25.30
C ILE A 102 -0.14 12.60 26.66
N THR A 103 -1.11 13.50 26.91
CA THR A 103 -1.25 14.20 28.19
C THR A 103 -2.40 13.61 28.99
N GLU A 104 -2.12 13.12 30.21
CA GLU A 104 -3.09 12.56 31.15
C GLU A 104 -2.89 13.14 32.55
N ASP A 105 -3.81 13.99 32.99
CA ASP A 105 -3.76 14.61 34.32
C ASP A 105 -4.57 13.81 35.34
N PHE A 106 -4.15 13.80 36.60
CA PHE A 106 -4.84 13.16 37.71
C PHE A 106 -5.23 14.17 38.80
N LYS A 107 -6.41 13.98 39.41
CA LYS A 107 -6.92 14.76 40.52
C LYS A 107 -7.24 13.84 41.69
N LEU A 108 -6.29 13.67 42.60
CA LEU A 108 -6.45 12.72 43.70
C LEU A 108 -7.22 13.35 44.85
N GLY A 109 -8.25 12.66 45.33
CA GLY A 109 -8.99 13.02 46.52
C GLY A 109 -8.32 12.49 47.80
N THR A 110 -8.33 13.23 48.90
CA THR A 110 -7.86 12.76 50.23
C THR A 110 -8.76 11.64 50.75
N SER A 111 -8.16 10.52 51.19
CA SER A 111 -8.89 9.40 51.79
C SER A 111 -8.38 9.10 53.16
N ARG A 112 -9.29 8.94 54.14
CA ARG A 112 -8.98 8.48 55.50
C ARG A 112 -9.18 6.98 55.67
N ILE A 113 -9.62 6.26 54.65
CA ILE A 113 -9.85 4.80 54.65
C ILE A 113 -9.33 4.28 53.31
N GLU A 114 -8.66 3.13 53.32
CA GLU A 114 -8.27 2.44 52.08
C GLU A 114 -9.52 1.97 51.33
N VAL A 115 -9.96 2.81 50.40
CA VAL A 115 -10.98 2.48 49.39
C VAL A 115 -10.23 2.12 48.15
N GLY A 116 -10.69 1.14 47.36
CA GLY A 116 -10.08 0.77 46.10
C GLY A 116 -9.96 1.96 45.11
N PRO A 117 -9.16 1.85 44.07
CA PRO A 117 -8.92 2.94 43.15
C PRO A 117 -10.21 3.41 42.47
N VAL A 118 -10.33 4.73 42.25
CA VAL A 118 -11.39 5.29 41.38
C VAL A 118 -10.99 4.97 39.93
N ILE A 119 -11.83 4.21 39.22
CA ILE A 119 -11.61 3.85 37.83
C ILE A 119 -12.29 4.88 36.92
N ILE A 120 -11.51 5.57 36.09
CA ILE A 120 -11.99 6.51 35.09
C ILE A 120 -11.62 5.96 33.71
N LYS A 121 -12.60 5.87 32.79
CA LYS A 121 -12.30 5.54 31.40
C LYS A 121 -11.74 6.79 30.73
N SER A 122 -10.49 6.73 30.24
CA SER A 122 -9.91 7.83 29.48
C SER A 122 -10.66 8.01 28.17
N THR A 123 -10.83 9.25 27.76
CA THR A 123 -11.31 9.59 26.42
C THR A 123 -10.09 9.95 25.58
N ARG A 124 -10.10 9.58 24.31
CA ARG A 124 -9.03 9.95 23.37
C ARG A 124 -8.77 11.45 23.44
N PRO A 125 -7.51 11.92 23.54
CA PRO A 125 -7.22 13.34 23.50
C PRO A 125 -7.82 13.98 22.24
N ASN A 126 -8.53 15.07 22.39
CA ASN A 126 -9.14 15.74 21.25
C ASN A 126 -8.08 16.37 20.34
N ILE A 127 -6.95 16.80 20.91
CA ILE A 127 -5.79 17.37 20.18
C ILE A 127 -4.50 16.89 20.84
N VAL A 128 -3.56 16.38 20.03
CA VAL A 128 -2.19 16.11 20.49
C VAL A 128 -1.37 17.40 20.35
N ARG A 129 -1.15 18.11 21.47
CA ARG A 129 -0.56 19.46 21.48
C ARG A 129 0.85 19.53 20.89
N THR A 130 1.59 18.44 20.99
CA THR A 130 3.00 18.37 20.61
C THR A 130 3.25 17.85 19.19
N ASP A 131 2.21 17.45 18.46
CA ASP A 131 2.34 16.88 17.14
C ASP A 131 2.30 17.95 16.06
N ALA A 132 3.36 18.03 15.24
CA ALA A 132 3.47 18.91 14.09
C ALA A 132 3.19 18.18 12.75
N SER A 133 3.03 16.87 12.77
CA SER A 133 2.70 16.07 11.59
C SER A 133 1.20 16.14 11.25
N SER A 134 0.86 15.82 10.01
CA SER A 134 -0.53 15.64 9.55
C SER A 134 -0.80 14.20 9.23
N GLY A 135 -2.03 13.75 9.47
CA GLY A 135 -2.43 12.39 9.17
C GLY A 135 -3.56 11.89 10.05
N GLY A 136 -3.73 10.60 10.09
CA GLY A 136 -4.79 9.96 10.87
C GLY A 136 -4.34 8.68 11.53
N VAL A 137 -4.97 8.39 12.66
CA VAL A 137 -4.75 7.16 13.42
C VAL A 137 -6.07 6.42 13.52
N MET A 138 -6.06 5.13 13.22
CA MET A 138 -7.19 4.22 13.46
C MET A 138 -6.76 3.08 14.36
N ASP A 139 -7.45 2.92 15.49
CA ASP A 139 -7.20 1.84 16.43
C ASP A 139 -7.97 0.56 16.08
N ALA A 140 -7.63 -0.56 16.75
CA ALA A 140 -8.26 -1.85 16.51
C ALA A 140 -9.78 -1.85 16.72
N GLN A 141 -10.32 -1.03 17.64
CA GLN A 141 -11.76 -0.93 17.89
C GLN A 141 -12.46 -0.24 16.71
N GLU A 142 -11.89 0.85 16.22
CA GLU A 142 -12.37 1.56 15.02
C GLU A 142 -12.31 0.65 13.78
N ILE A 143 -11.14 0.02 13.52
CA ILE A 143 -10.94 -0.91 12.38
C ILE A 143 -11.98 -2.05 12.39
N SER A 144 -12.23 -2.66 13.56
CA SER A 144 -13.16 -3.80 13.66
C SER A 144 -14.62 -3.46 13.35
N ARG A 145 -15.00 -2.18 13.37
CA ARG A 145 -16.36 -1.69 13.08
C ARG A 145 -16.54 -1.24 11.63
N LEU A 146 -15.43 -0.98 10.92
CA LEU A 146 -15.48 -0.54 9.52
C LEU A 146 -15.84 -1.70 8.58
N PRO A 147 -16.49 -1.46 7.44
CA PRO A 147 -16.73 -2.46 6.39
C PRO A 147 -15.46 -2.69 5.54
N VAL A 148 -14.32 -2.89 6.19
CA VAL A 148 -13.00 -3.05 5.56
C VAL A 148 -12.54 -4.50 5.61
N GLN A 149 -11.89 -4.96 4.56
CA GLN A 149 -11.39 -6.32 4.42
C GLN A 149 -9.87 -6.38 4.22
N SER A 150 -9.27 -5.23 3.91
CA SER A 150 -7.84 -5.10 3.66
C SER A 150 -7.27 -3.83 4.28
N LEU A 151 -5.95 -3.76 4.41
CA LEU A 151 -5.25 -2.53 4.81
C LEU A 151 -5.51 -1.39 3.81
N ALA A 152 -5.61 -1.68 2.52
CA ALA A 152 -5.90 -0.69 1.50
C ALA A 152 -7.26 0.00 1.71
N ASP A 153 -8.29 -0.73 2.16
CA ASP A 153 -9.60 -0.16 2.49
C ASP A 153 -9.51 0.80 3.69
N ILE A 154 -8.68 0.46 4.69
CA ILE A 154 -8.43 1.31 5.86
C ILE A 154 -7.77 2.63 5.42
N VAL A 155 -6.74 2.55 4.57
CA VAL A 155 -6.01 3.71 4.05
C VAL A 155 -6.91 4.57 3.15
N LYS A 156 -7.76 3.96 2.32
CA LYS A 156 -8.74 4.66 1.46
C LYS A 156 -9.61 5.65 2.25
N MET A 157 -9.86 5.41 3.53
CA MET A 157 -10.70 6.28 4.38
C MET A 157 -9.98 7.52 4.92
N GLN A 158 -8.66 7.60 4.80
CA GLN A 158 -7.92 8.76 5.28
C GLN A 158 -8.08 9.97 4.35
N ALA A 159 -8.04 11.19 4.92
CA ALA A 159 -8.02 12.42 4.14
C ALA A 159 -6.83 12.43 3.16
N GLY A 160 -7.01 13.05 2.00
CA GLY A 160 -5.95 13.16 0.99
C GLY A 160 -5.63 11.88 0.21
N VAL A 161 -6.26 10.74 0.51
CA VAL A 161 -6.10 9.51 -0.27
C VAL A 161 -7.09 9.48 -1.43
N VAL A 162 -6.58 9.30 -2.64
CA VAL A 162 -7.34 9.09 -3.88
C VAL A 162 -7.01 7.67 -4.38
N THR A 163 -8.01 6.92 -4.80
CA THR A 163 -7.81 5.61 -5.41
C THR A 163 -8.07 5.71 -6.90
N SER A 164 -7.02 5.49 -7.70
CA SER A 164 -7.13 5.36 -9.16
C SER A 164 -7.20 3.88 -9.53
N PRO A 165 -8.14 3.49 -10.37
CA PRO A 165 -8.24 2.10 -10.82
C PRO A 165 -7.05 1.61 -11.63
N ALA A 166 -6.39 2.54 -12.32
CA ALA A 166 -5.25 2.24 -13.19
C ALA A 166 -3.91 2.17 -12.43
N THR A 167 -3.75 3.00 -11.37
CA THR A 167 -2.45 3.22 -10.74
C THR A 167 -2.43 2.94 -9.24
N GLY A 168 -3.59 2.67 -8.61
CA GLY A 168 -3.66 2.35 -7.19
C GLY A 168 -3.95 3.55 -6.28
N GLN A 169 -3.39 3.53 -5.06
CA GLN A 169 -3.65 4.57 -4.06
C GLN A 169 -2.62 5.70 -4.15
N HIS A 170 -3.12 6.92 -4.19
CA HIS A 170 -2.34 8.15 -4.22
C HIS A 170 -2.57 8.94 -2.94
N LEU A 171 -1.51 9.37 -2.28
CA LEU A 171 -1.59 10.19 -1.08
C LEU A 171 -1.19 11.63 -1.42
N ARG A 172 -2.15 12.57 -1.29
CA ARG A 172 -1.96 14.00 -1.61
C ARG A 172 -1.27 14.22 -2.97
N GLY A 173 -1.79 13.56 -4.01
CA GLY A 173 -1.35 13.74 -5.37
C GLY A 173 0.05 13.22 -5.70
N GLY A 174 0.63 12.36 -4.87
CA GLY A 174 1.86 11.62 -5.18
C GLY A 174 1.58 10.35 -5.97
N ARG A 175 2.61 9.79 -6.61
CA ARG A 175 2.54 8.47 -7.24
C ARG A 175 2.44 7.37 -6.16
N PRO A 176 1.87 6.19 -6.44
CA PRO A 176 1.71 5.13 -5.42
C PRO A 176 3.03 4.67 -4.81
N GLU A 177 4.08 4.59 -5.61
CA GLU A 177 5.43 4.22 -5.17
C GLU A 177 6.08 5.24 -4.21
N GLU A 178 5.56 6.47 -4.12
CA GLU A 178 6.07 7.52 -3.21
C GLU A 178 5.61 7.34 -1.75
N VAL A 179 4.77 6.34 -1.49
CA VAL A 179 4.26 6.02 -0.15
C VAL A 179 5.04 4.86 0.43
N MET A 180 5.58 5.04 1.64
CA MET A 180 6.31 3.99 2.34
C MET A 180 5.41 3.27 3.33
N TYR A 181 5.49 1.93 3.34
CA TYR A 181 4.72 1.07 4.23
C TYR A 181 5.62 0.39 5.25
N PHE A 182 5.20 0.41 6.51
CA PHE A 182 5.89 -0.27 7.61
C PHE A 182 4.90 -1.19 8.35
N VAL A 183 5.41 -2.33 8.79
CA VAL A 183 4.71 -3.24 9.69
C VAL A 183 5.63 -3.52 10.87
N ASP A 184 5.22 -3.12 12.08
CA ASP A 184 6.04 -3.18 13.30
C ASP A 184 7.47 -2.64 13.10
N GLY A 185 7.62 -1.53 12.32
CA GLY A 185 8.90 -0.88 12.03
C GLY A 185 9.67 -1.44 10.83
N VAL A 186 9.31 -2.63 10.33
CA VAL A 186 9.90 -3.23 9.13
C VAL A 186 9.35 -2.56 7.87
N ALA A 187 10.21 -2.06 6.99
CA ALA A 187 9.80 -1.56 5.68
C ALA A 187 9.31 -2.70 4.80
N THR A 188 8.09 -2.58 4.27
CA THR A 188 7.38 -3.65 3.54
C THR A 188 7.02 -3.28 2.11
N SER A 189 7.63 -2.24 1.56
CA SER A 189 7.54 -1.96 0.12
C SER A 189 8.47 -2.90 -0.66
N ASP A 190 7.97 -3.46 -1.76
CA ASP A 190 8.79 -4.25 -2.68
C ASP A 190 9.92 -3.39 -3.24
N PRO A 191 11.19 -3.73 -3.03
CA PRO A 191 12.30 -2.90 -3.48
C PRO A 191 12.43 -2.84 -5.01
N LEU A 192 11.97 -3.85 -5.75
CA LEU A 192 12.02 -3.85 -7.21
C LEU A 192 10.98 -2.90 -7.82
N TYR A 193 9.77 -2.87 -7.28
CA TYR A 193 8.66 -2.12 -7.87
C TYR A 193 8.18 -0.91 -7.07
N GLY A 194 8.52 -0.82 -5.77
CA GLY A 194 8.18 0.32 -4.90
C GLY A 194 6.77 0.29 -4.31
N TYR A 195 5.93 -0.70 -4.58
CA TYR A 195 4.58 -0.77 -4.03
C TYR A 195 4.49 -1.62 -2.75
N GLN A 196 3.36 -1.52 -2.06
CA GLN A 196 3.10 -2.30 -0.85
C GLN A 196 3.07 -3.80 -1.15
N ALA A 197 3.97 -4.58 -0.52
CA ALA A 197 4.00 -6.03 -0.61
C ALA A 197 3.28 -6.70 0.57
N ALA A 198 3.54 -6.31 1.83
CA ALA A 198 2.92 -6.94 2.99
C ALA A 198 1.45 -6.54 3.17
N ARG A 199 0.55 -7.52 3.06
CA ARG A 199 -0.90 -7.37 3.24
C ARG A 199 -1.33 -8.00 4.56
N VAL A 200 -1.02 -7.31 5.66
CA VAL A 200 -1.37 -7.77 7.02
C VAL A 200 -2.89 -7.85 7.18
N ASN A 201 -3.34 -8.90 7.85
CA ASN A 201 -4.75 -9.07 8.19
C ASN A 201 -5.21 -7.95 9.13
N PRO A 202 -6.34 -7.23 8.85
CA PRO A 202 -6.93 -6.27 9.77
C PRO A 202 -7.18 -6.82 11.17
N GLU A 203 -7.48 -8.11 11.31
CA GLU A 203 -7.65 -8.79 12.60
C GLU A 203 -6.37 -8.82 13.45
N ALA A 204 -5.19 -8.89 12.82
CA ALA A 204 -3.90 -8.84 13.52
C ALA A 204 -3.49 -7.41 13.90
N THR A 205 -4.17 -6.40 13.37
CA THR A 205 -3.79 -5.00 13.48
C THR A 205 -4.28 -4.38 14.79
N ALA A 206 -3.39 -3.75 15.53
CA ALA A 206 -3.71 -2.93 16.72
C ALA A 206 -3.97 -1.48 16.33
N GLU A 207 -3.20 -0.96 15.37
CA GLU A 207 -3.27 0.45 14.98
C GLU A 207 -2.76 0.61 13.53
N VAL A 208 -3.36 1.52 12.79
CA VAL A 208 -2.85 2.02 11.51
C VAL A 208 -2.65 3.52 11.65
N VAL A 209 -1.41 3.96 11.44
CA VAL A 209 -1.02 5.38 11.43
C VAL A 209 -0.70 5.78 10.00
N VAL A 210 -1.38 6.79 9.50
CA VAL A 210 -1.08 7.40 8.21
C VAL A 210 -0.51 8.79 8.46
N ILE A 211 0.72 9.03 8.03
CA ILE A 211 1.39 10.33 8.13
C ILE A 211 1.49 10.88 6.71
N SER A 212 0.74 11.93 6.42
CA SER A 212 0.65 12.52 5.09
C SER A 212 1.50 13.78 4.89
N GLY A 213 2.16 14.26 5.96
CA GLY A 213 3.09 15.39 5.91
C GLY A 213 3.78 15.65 7.24
N GLY A 214 4.90 16.39 7.20
CA GLY A 214 5.63 16.76 8.39
C GLY A 214 6.30 15.60 9.15
N PHE A 215 6.71 14.52 8.43
CA PHE A 215 7.32 13.37 9.08
C PHE A 215 8.76 13.63 9.53
N ASP A 216 9.14 12.99 10.63
CA ASP A 216 10.38 13.14 11.35
C ASP A 216 11.60 12.62 10.55
N ALA A 217 12.83 13.02 10.95
CA ALA A 217 14.07 12.70 10.23
C ALA A 217 14.44 11.21 10.25
N GLU A 218 13.86 10.43 11.14
CA GLU A 218 14.05 8.98 11.19
C GLU A 218 13.49 8.23 9.96
N TYR A 219 12.47 8.79 9.30
CA TYR A 219 11.84 8.19 8.14
C TYR A 219 12.56 8.63 6.86
N GLY A 220 13.06 7.66 6.10
CA GLY A 220 13.63 7.84 4.77
C GLY A 220 12.74 7.24 3.69
N GLU A 221 13.16 7.34 2.43
CA GLU A 221 12.57 6.64 1.28
C GLU A 221 11.07 6.95 1.03
N ALA A 222 10.53 8.07 1.56
CA ALA A 222 9.14 8.47 1.42
C ALA A 222 9.02 9.91 0.94
N MET A 223 8.23 10.18 -0.09
CA MET A 223 7.98 11.52 -0.63
C MET A 223 6.57 12.02 -0.37
N SER A 224 5.57 11.14 -0.43
CA SER A 224 4.16 11.53 -0.32
C SER A 224 3.52 11.17 1.00
N GLY A 225 4.01 10.14 1.68
CA GLY A 225 3.54 9.77 3.01
C GLY A 225 4.07 8.44 3.52
N ILE A 226 3.68 8.15 4.76
CA ILE A 226 4.07 6.95 5.49
C ILE A 226 2.82 6.29 6.03
N ILE A 227 2.74 4.98 5.89
CA ILE A 227 1.69 4.16 6.47
C ILE A 227 2.34 3.14 7.39
N GLN A 228 2.02 3.24 8.69
CA GLN A 228 2.52 2.32 9.70
C GLN A 228 1.39 1.42 10.19
N VAL A 229 1.64 0.13 10.19
CA VAL A 229 0.76 -0.90 10.74
C VAL A 229 1.41 -1.49 11.97
N ILE A 230 0.75 -1.39 13.10
CA ILE A 230 1.21 -1.96 14.36
C ILE A 230 0.35 -3.17 14.66
N THR A 231 0.99 -4.33 14.85
CA THR A 231 0.28 -5.57 15.15
C THR A 231 -0.05 -5.69 16.65
N LYS A 232 -1.10 -6.45 16.96
CA LYS A 232 -1.55 -6.70 18.34
C LYS A 232 -0.47 -7.42 19.15
N GLU A 233 -0.45 -7.13 20.45
CA GLU A 233 0.38 -7.82 21.46
C GLU A 233 -0.46 -8.69 22.41
N GLY A 234 0.18 -9.65 23.05
CA GLY A 234 -0.42 -10.46 24.13
C GLY A 234 -0.77 -9.60 25.35
N LYS A 235 -1.98 -9.72 25.85
CA LYS A 235 -2.46 -9.01 27.05
C LYS A 235 -2.17 -9.82 28.33
N GLU A 236 -2.54 -9.27 29.49
CA GLU A 236 -2.38 -9.94 30.79
C GLU A 236 -3.25 -11.21 30.97
N LYS A 237 -4.34 -11.30 30.21
CA LYS A 237 -5.24 -12.45 30.17
C LYS A 237 -5.25 -13.02 28.76
N THR A 238 -5.34 -14.34 28.69
CA THR A 238 -5.52 -15.01 27.41
C THR A 238 -6.87 -14.61 26.80
N GLN A 239 -6.83 -14.16 25.58
CA GLN A 239 -7.99 -13.79 24.77
C GLN A 239 -7.84 -14.42 23.39
N GLY A 240 -8.94 -14.81 22.79
CA GLY A 240 -8.93 -15.35 21.44
C GLY A 240 -10.20 -14.97 20.70
N ARG A 241 -10.08 -15.05 19.37
CA ARG A 241 -11.17 -14.80 18.44
C ARG A 241 -11.11 -15.78 17.29
N LEU A 242 -12.27 -16.30 16.93
CA LEU A 242 -12.50 -17.09 15.72
C LEU A 242 -13.56 -16.36 14.91
N ALA A 243 -13.33 -16.16 13.62
CA ALA A 243 -14.34 -15.58 12.75
C ALA A 243 -14.43 -16.34 11.43
N TYR A 244 -15.62 -16.41 10.89
CA TYR A 244 -15.91 -16.92 9.56
C TYR A 244 -16.82 -15.94 8.82
N THR A 245 -16.47 -15.58 7.60
CA THR A 245 -17.27 -14.67 6.76
C THR A 245 -17.43 -15.28 5.37
N THR A 246 -18.64 -15.22 4.81
CA THR A 246 -18.95 -15.79 3.49
C THR A 246 -20.08 -15.04 2.78
N ASP A 247 -20.12 -15.11 1.46
CA ASP A 247 -21.23 -14.71 0.59
C ASP A 247 -21.97 -15.91 -0.03
N GLU A 248 -21.52 -17.15 0.20
CA GLU A 248 -22.11 -18.36 -0.40
C GLU A 248 -23.56 -18.62 0.00
N LEU A 249 -24.06 -17.96 1.05
CA LEU A 249 -25.47 -18.06 1.46
C LEU A 249 -26.43 -17.32 0.51
N PHE A 250 -25.89 -16.51 -0.39
CA PHE A 250 -26.64 -15.79 -1.40
C PHE A 250 -26.56 -16.51 -2.74
N GLY A 251 -27.59 -16.36 -3.57
CA GLY A 251 -27.63 -16.92 -4.92
C GLY A 251 -27.36 -15.88 -6.00
N GLY A 252 -27.13 -16.36 -7.23
CA GLY A 252 -27.01 -15.50 -8.41
C GLY A 252 -25.81 -14.56 -8.38
N GLY A 253 -25.99 -13.33 -8.80
CA GLY A 253 -24.93 -12.31 -8.91
C GLY A 253 -24.37 -11.76 -7.59
N LEU A 254 -24.80 -12.29 -6.43
CA LEU A 254 -24.29 -11.91 -5.11
C LEU A 254 -23.35 -12.97 -4.51
N ASN A 255 -23.12 -14.08 -5.21
CA ASN A 255 -22.23 -15.15 -4.78
C ASN A 255 -20.92 -15.08 -5.60
N PHE A 256 -19.85 -14.62 -4.96
CA PHE A 256 -18.50 -14.57 -5.52
C PHE A 256 -17.62 -15.72 -5.02
N GLY A 257 -18.18 -16.65 -4.21
CA GLY A 257 -17.45 -17.76 -3.60
C GLY A 257 -16.51 -17.33 -2.48
N ASP A 258 -16.82 -16.19 -1.84
CA ASP A 258 -15.96 -15.60 -0.80
C ASP A 258 -16.08 -16.38 0.51
N ASN A 259 -14.94 -16.88 0.99
CA ASN A 259 -14.81 -17.59 2.25
C ASN A 259 -13.56 -17.12 2.98
N ARG A 260 -13.73 -16.59 4.19
CA ARG A 260 -12.64 -16.09 5.04
C ARG A 260 -12.75 -16.69 6.43
N TYR A 261 -11.67 -17.29 6.88
CA TYR A 261 -11.49 -17.84 8.23
C TYR A 261 -10.38 -17.08 8.92
N ASP A 262 -10.69 -16.43 10.03
CA ASP A 262 -9.74 -15.70 10.87
C ASP A 262 -9.64 -16.35 12.24
N VAL A 263 -8.42 -16.52 12.71
CA VAL A 263 -8.13 -17.01 14.06
C VAL A 263 -7.09 -16.10 14.69
N SER A 264 -7.32 -15.71 15.95
CA SER A 264 -6.31 -15.01 16.73
C SER A 264 -6.34 -15.46 18.20
N VAL A 265 -5.18 -15.49 18.83
CA VAL A 265 -5.02 -15.78 20.25
C VAL A 265 -3.83 -15.03 20.81
N GLY A 266 -3.97 -14.47 21.98
CA GLY A 266 -2.87 -13.77 22.66
C GLY A 266 -3.03 -13.79 24.17
N GLY A 267 -1.90 -13.68 24.87
CA GLY A 267 -1.88 -13.68 26.33
C GLY A 267 -0.48 -13.94 26.90
N PRO A 268 -0.37 -14.21 28.20
CA PRO A 268 0.89 -14.62 28.81
C PRO A 268 1.22 -16.06 28.46
N ALA A 269 2.50 -16.35 28.17
CA ALA A 269 2.95 -17.70 27.88
C ALA A 269 2.79 -18.61 29.12
N PRO A 270 2.31 -19.83 28.95
CA PRO A 270 2.16 -20.79 30.06
C PRO A 270 3.49 -21.00 30.83
N GLY A 271 3.48 -20.76 32.13
CA GLY A 271 4.67 -20.87 32.97
C GLY A 271 5.64 -19.69 32.94
N LEU A 272 5.53 -18.77 31.97
CA LEU A 272 6.41 -17.61 31.80
C LEU A 272 5.59 -16.32 31.69
N LYS A 273 4.96 -15.89 32.80
CA LYS A 273 4.02 -14.73 32.80
C LYS A 273 4.56 -13.44 32.22
N LYS A 274 5.89 -13.24 32.21
CA LYS A 274 6.55 -12.05 31.61
C LYS A 274 6.78 -12.16 30.09
N LEU A 275 6.64 -13.37 29.54
CA LEU A 275 6.62 -13.58 28.10
C LEU A 275 5.16 -13.52 27.65
N LYS A 276 4.84 -12.58 26.80
CA LYS A 276 3.53 -12.44 26.16
C LYS A 276 3.63 -12.88 24.71
N TYR A 277 2.56 -13.44 24.19
CA TYR A 277 2.48 -13.83 22.79
C TYR A 277 1.17 -13.37 22.16
N PHE A 278 1.21 -13.10 20.89
CA PHE A 278 0.05 -12.93 20.02
C PHE A 278 0.29 -13.72 18.74
N ALA A 279 -0.68 -14.53 18.35
CA ALA A 279 -0.64 -15.25 17.09
C ALA A 279 -1.95 -15.07 16.34
N SER A 280 -1.88 -14.91 15.03
CA SER A 280 -3.06 -14.89 14.17
C SER A 280 -2.82 -15.65 12.87
N GLY A 281 -3.93 -16.12 12.27
CA GLY A 281 -3.93 -16.76 10.96
C GLY A 281 -5.18 -16.38 10.16
N GLU A 282 -5.02 -16.25 8.86
CA GLU A 282 -6.09 -16.04 7.90
C GLU A 282 -6.02 -17.10 6.80
N LEU A 283 -7.17 -17.68 6.48
CA LEU A 283 -7.38 -18.47 5.27
C LEU A 283 -8.47 -17.77 4.46
N TYR A 284 -8.17 -17.40 3.24
CA TYR A 284 -9.10 -16.73 2.36
C TYR A 284 -9.19 -17.45 1.02
N SER A 285 -10.39 -17.63 0.52
CA SER A 285 -10.63 -18.12 -0.84
C SER A 285 -11.83 -17.43 -1.46
N THR A 286 -11.77 -17.20 -2.77
CA THR A 286 -12.88 -16.65 -3.55
C THR A 286 -12.76 -17.11 -5.00
N ASP A 287 -13.88 -17.13 -5.72
CA ASP A 287 -13.89 -17.36 -7.16
C ASP A 287 -13.57 -16.08 -7.95
N ASP A 288 -13.83 -14.91 -7.35
CA ASP A 288 -13.53 -13.62 -7.95
C ASP A 288 -13.14 -12.60 -6.86
N TYR A 289 -11.84 -12.31 -6.76
CA TYR A 289 -11.31 -11.38 -5.75
C TYR A 289 -11.45 -9.90 -6.15
N ASN A 290 -11.70 -9.62 -7.42
CA ASN A 290 -11.76 -8.27 -7.96
C ASN A 290 -12.91 -8.14 -8.97
N PRO A 291 -14.18 -8.35 -8.54
CA PRO A 291 -15.30 -8.27 -9.44
C PRO A 291 -15.44 -6.87 -10.01
N MET A 292 -15.64 -6.81 -11.33
CA MET A 292 -15.81 -5.58 -12.09
C MET A 292 -17.15 -5.68 -12.82
N LYS A 293 -17.97 -4.62 -12.85
CA LYS A 293 -19.28 -4.65 -13.51
C LYS A 293 -20.17 -5.85 -13.11
N TYR A 294 -19.60 -7.07 -13.09
CA TYR A 294 -20.19 -8.36 -12.70
C TYR A 294 -19.08 -9.34 -12.23
N LYS A 295 -19.45 -10.56 -11.79
CA LYS A 295 -18.51 -11.64 -11.45
C LYS A 295 -17.72 -12.08 -12.69
N LEU A 296 -16.40 -12.07 -12.60
CA LEU A 296 -15.50 -12.44 -13.70
C LEU A 296 -14.95 -13.86 -13.53
N PRO A 297 -14.74 -14.58 -14.62
CA PRO A 297 -14.03 -15.86 -14.59
C PRO A 297 -12.51 -15.63 -14.44
N HIS A 298 -11.78 -16.69 -14.04
CA HIS A 298 -10.31 -16.70 -13.92
C HIS A 298 -9.74 -15.67 -12.92
N GLN A 299 -10.55 -15.19 -11.98
CA GLN A 299 -10.11 -14.33 -10.88
C GLN A 299 -10.21 -15.02 -9.51
N GLN A 300 -10.08 -16.34 -9.50
CA GLN A 300 -9.98 -17.09 -8.25
C GLN A 300 -8.74 -16.67 -7.45
N ARG A 301 -8.90 -16.63 -6.13
CA ARG A 301 -7.80 -16.29 -5.22
C ARG A 301 -7.79 -17.18 -3.99
N GLN A 302 -6.60 -17.50 -3.50
CA GLN A 302 -6.35 -18.21 -2.26
C GLN A 302 -5.20 -17.56 -1.52
N ASP A 303 -5.48 -17.13 -0.28
CA ASP A 303 -4.48 -16.52 0.60
C ASP A 303 -4.33 -17.33 1.89
N TYR A 304 -3.09 -17.41 2.35
CA TYR A 304 -2.73 -17.95 3.65
C TYR A 304 -1.82 -16.94 4.32
N LYS A 305 -2.21 -16.46 5.50
CA LYS A 305 -1.42 -15.48 6.25
C LYS A 305 -1.26 -15.92 7.69
N GLY A 306 -0.08 -15.70 8.24
CA GLY A 306 0.23 -15.99 9.63
C GLY A 306 1.09 -14.92 10.25
N THR A 307 0.75 -14.53 11.48
CA THR A 307 1.51 -13.57 12.29
C THR A 307 1.81 -14.15 13.65
N LEU A 308 3.02 -13.97 14.15
CA LEU A 308 3.42 -14.29 15.52
C LEU A 308 4.23 -13.12 16.08
N LYS A 309 3.81 -12.61 17.24
CA LYS A 309 4.55 -11.59 17.99
C LYS A 309 4.80 -12.08 19.42
N LEU A 310 6.04 -12.03 19.84
CA LEU A 310 6.50 -12.40 21.18
C LEU A 310 7.09 -11.17 21.85
N THR A 311 6.67 -10.88 23.07
CA THR A 311 7.18 -9.73 23.85
C THR A 311 7.63 -10.22 25.20
N TYR A 312 8.89 -9.99 25.54
CA TYR A 312 9.49 -10.43 26.80
C TYR A 312 10.10 -9.25 27.56
N ALA A 313 9.52 -8.92 28.72
CA ALA A 313 10.09 -7.97 29.66
C ALA A 313 11.10 -8.66 30.57
N LEU A 314 12.39 -8.27 30.52
CA LEU A 314 13.45 -8.94 31.26
C LEU A 314 13.33 -8.68 32.76
N PRO A 315 13.21 -9.74 33.58
CA PRO A 315 13.00 -9.57 35.03
C PRO A 315 14.22 -9.08 35.81
N TRP A 316 15.42 -9.29 35.26
CA TRP A 316 16.72 -8.93 35.89
C TRP A 316 17.30 -7.61 35.36
N GLN A 317 16.74 -7.05 34.29
CA GLN A 317 17.15 -5.77 33.70
C GLN A 317 15.91 -4.89 33.60
N GLN A 318 15.69 -4.02 34.60
CA GLN A 318 14.54 -3.11 34.61
C GLN A 318 14.58 -2.18 33.40
N GLY A 319 13.42 -2.01 32.74
CA GLY A 319 13.27 -1.17 31.56
C GLY A 319 13.76 -1.79 30.25
N MET A 320 14.14 -3.07 30.22
CA MET A 320 14.52 -3.77 29.01
C MET A 320 13.41 -4.73 28.53
N ARG A 321 13.01 -4.56 27.26
CA ARG A 321 12.00 -5.36 26.58
C ARG A 321 12.57 -5.87 25.25
N ILE A 322 12.36 -7.17 24.99
CA ILE A 322 12.69 -7.79 23.71
C ILE A 322 11.37 -8.12 23.00
N THR A 323 11.24 -7.73 21.76
CA THR A 323 10.14 -8.11 20.89
C THR A 323 10.70 -8.92 19.71
N ALA A 324 10.02 -9.99 19.36
CA ALA A 324 10.26 -10.73 18.13
C ALA A 324 8.93 -10.86 17.38
N HIS A 325 8.93 -10.44 16.14
CA HIS A 325 7.77 -10.52 15.27
C HIS A 325 8.11 -11.34 14.03
N GLY A 326 7.14 -12.10 13.53
CA GLY A 326 7.22 -12.83 12.28
C GLY A 326 5.90 -12.83 11.55
N PHE A 327 5.96 -12.60 10.25
CA PHE A 327 4.83 -12.65 9.34
C PHE A 327 5.17 -13.49 8.12
N VAL A 328 4.24 -14.34 7.71
CA VAL A 328 4.33 -15.09 6.46
C VAL A 328 3.02 -14.97 5.71
N SER A 329 3.10 -14.81 4.40
CA SER A 329 1.93 -14.91 3.53
C SER A 329 2.24 -15.68 2.26
N ARG A 330 1.22 -16.31 1.72
CA ARG A 330 1.17 -16.81 0.35
C ARG A 330 -0.15 -16.38 -0.24
N GLU A 331 -0.09 -15.67 -1.33
CA GLU A 331 -1.24 -15.23 -2.12
C GLU A 331 -1.10 -15.82 -3.52
N GLN A 332 -2.16 -16.42 -4.05
CA GLN A 332 -2.15 -16.94 -5.40
C GLN A 332 -3.51 -16.69 -6.06
N TYR A 333 -3.47 -16.17 -7.28
CA TYR A 333 -4.68 -15.74 -7.98
C TYR A 333 -4.53 -15.76 -9.50
N GLY A 334 -5.66 -15.96 -10.18
CA GLY A 334 -5.76 -15.77 -11.62
C GLY A 334 -5.87 -14.29 -11.97
N LEU A 335 -5.39 -13.90 -13.14
CA LEU A 335 -5.55 -12.55 -13.68
C LEU A 335 -6.60 -12.58 -14.80
N TYR A 336 -7.41 -11.52 -14.89
CA TYR A 336 -8.31 -11.33 -16.02
C TYR A 336 -7.70 -10.30 -16.98
N PRO A 337 -7.77 -10.54 -18.31
CA PRO A 337 -7.23 -9.61 -19.30
C PRO A 337 -8.09 -8.36 -19.44
N TYR A 338 -7.48 -7.17 -19.41
CA TYR A 338 -8.14 -5.88 -19.60
C TYR A 338 -7.52 -5.11 -20.77
N THR A 339 -8.31 -4.33 -21.50
CA THR A 339 -7.83 -3.51 -22.63
C THR A 339 -6.94 -2.36 -22.21
N ARG A 340 -7.18 -1.79 -21.03
CA ARG A 340 -6.42 -0.63 -20.53
C ARG A 340 -4.95 -0.93 -20.27
N ASP A 341 -4.61 -2.18 -19.96
CA ASP A 341 -3.24 -2.60 -19.68
C ASP A 341 -2.44 -2.83 -20.97
N ASP A 342 -3.07 -3.51 -21.92
CA ASP A 342 -2.56 -3.74 -23.29
C ASP A 342 -3.75 -4.14 -24.15
N GLU A 343 -3.95 -3.49 -25.30
CA GLU A 343 -5.04 -3.83 -26.24
C GLU A 343 -5.08 -5.32 -26.63
N ASN A 344 -3.93 -6.01 -26.56
CA ASN A 344 -3.84 -7.42 -26.86
C ASN A 344 -4.30 -8.30 -25.69
N ASN A 345 -4.30 -7.82 -24.44
CA ASN A 345 -4.63 -8.63 -23.28
C ASN A 345 -6.08 -9.12 -23.33
N LEU A 346 -7.05 -8.25 -23.58
CA LEU A 346 -8.46 -8.65 -23.68
C LEU A 346 -8.73 -9.68 -24.81
N GLY A 347 -7.81 -9.79 -25.76
CA GLY A 347 -7.86 -10.87 -26.76
C GLY A 347 -7.87 -12.27 -26.14
N PHE A 348 -7.39 -12.46 -24.91
CA PHE A 348 -7.45 -13.72 -24.17
C PHE A 348 -8.80 -14.01 -23.48
N LYS A 349 -9.78 -13.13 -23.57
CA LYS A 349 -11.11 -13.25 -22.91
C LYS A 349 -11.77 -14.64 -23.08
N TYR A 350 -11.51 -15.31 -24.17
CA TYR A 350 -12.03 -16.65 -24.48
C TYR A 350 -10.96 -17.76 -24.42
N ASN A 351 -9.77 -17.47 -23.89
CA ASN A 351 -8.65 -18.40 -23.73
C ASN A 351 -7.96 -18.21 -22.37
N LEU A 352 -8.77 -18.10 -21.30
CA LEU A 352 -8.31 -17.67 -19.98
C LEU A 352 -7.39 -18.67 -19.29
N ASP A 353 -7.53 -19.97 -19.55
CA ASP A 353 -6.65 -21.01 -19.01
C ASP A 353 -5.18 -20.87 -19.48
N HIS A 354 -4.99 -20.15 -20.56
CA HIS A 354 -3.69 -19.81 -21.14
C HIS A 354 -3.23 -18.37 -20.83
N PHE A 355 -3.97 -17.67 -19.99
CA PHE A 355 -3.61 -16.34 -19.51
C PHE A 355 -2.81 -16.42 -18.20
N LEU A 356 -2.33 -15.28 -17.73
CA LEU A 356 -1.47 -15.20 -16.55
C LEU A 356 -2.20 -15.55 -15.25
N SER A 357 -1.45 -16.15 -14.36
CA SER A 357 -1.75 -16.23 -12.94
C SER A 357 -0.54 -15.77 -12.14
N GLU A 358 -0.75 -15.42 -10.89
CA GLU A 358 0.29 -14.90 -10.01
C GLU A 358 0.33 -15.66 -8.70
N ARG A 359 1.53 -15.81 -8.16
CA ARG A 359 1.78 -16.33 -6.82
C ARG A 359 2.84 -15.48 -6.14
N ASP A 360 2.46 -14.89 -5.01
CA ASP A 360 3.32 -14.13 -4.11
C ASP A 360 3.57 -14.90 -2.82
N ARG A 361 4.82 -14.97 -2.39
CA ARG A 361 5.24 -15.55 -1.11
C ARG A 361 6.08 -14.53 -0.35
N LEU A 362 5.54 -14.07 0.74
CA LEU A 362 6.21 -13.08 1.57
C LEU A 362 6.62 -13.69 2.91
N LYS A 363 7.80 -13.34 3.38
CA LYS A 363 8.33 -13.65 4.69
C LYS A 363 8.90 -12.38 5.29
N MET A 364 8.54 -12.08 6.50
CA MET A 364 9.05 -10.94 7.22
C MET A 364 9.30 -11.32 8.66
N GLY A 365 10.30 -10.74 9.28
CA GLY A 365 10.56 -10.89 10.70
C GLY A 365 11.47 -9.81 11.21
N ASP A 366 11.27 -9.47 12.48
CA ASP A 366 12.15 -8.57 13.21
C ASP A 366 12.46 -9.11 14.60
N ILE A 367 13.59 -8.74 15.08
CA ILE A 367 13.95 -8.84 16.50
C ILE A 367 14.36 -7.46 16.96
N SER A 368 13.64 -6.96 17.97
CA SER A 368 13.91 -5.65 18.54
C SER A 368 14.08 -5.74 20.05
N VAL A 369 14.95 -4.87 20.60
CA VAL A 369 15.13 -4.73 22.05
C VAL A 369 15.11 -3.26 22.40
N ASN A 370 14.29 -2.87 23.30
CA ASN A 370 14.18 -1.55 23.87
C ASN A 370 14.70 -1.55 25.28
N HIS A 371 15.57 -0.58 25.60
CA HIS A 371 16.15 -0.49 26.93
C HIS A 371 16.25 0.95 27.40
N MET A 372 15.67 1.22 28.55
CA MET A 372 15.81 2.48 29.26
C MET A 372 17.08 2.43 30.12
N LEU A 373 18.16 3.05 29.62
CA LEU A 373 19.43 3.15 30.33
C LEU A 373 19.33 4.02 31.59
N THR A 374 18.63 5.14 31.46
CA THR A 374 18.31 6.07 32.55
C THR A 374 16.88 6.57 32.38
N LYS A 375 16.34 7.34 33.32
CA LYS A 375 15.02 7.97 33.16
C LYS A 375 14.95 8.93 31.97
N GLN A 376 16.09 9.37 31.46
CA GLN A 376 16.23 10.37 30.40
C GLN A 376 16.79 9.79 29.10
N THR A 377 17.36 8.57 29.14
CA THR A 377 18.00 7.99 27.97
C THR A 377 17.44 6.61 27.73
N PHE A 378 16.92 6.39 26.54
CA PHE A 378 16.61 5.06 26.05
C PHE A 378 17.21 4.88 24.65
N TYR A 379 17.46 3.67 24.33
CA TYR A 379 17.89 3.29 23.01
C TYR A 379 17.03 2.16 22.48
N THR A 380 16.99 2.11 21.18
CA THR A 380 16.17 1.21 20.43
C THR A 380 17.01 0.60 19.29
N LEU A 381 16.98 -0.71 19.07
CA LEU A 381 17.72 -1.42 18.02
C LEU A 381 16.94 -2.56 17.40
N SER A 382 16.94 -2.67 16.06
CA SER A 382 16.35 -3.80 15.37
C SER A 382 17.28 -4.45 14.34
N VAL A 383 16.96 -5.71 14.05
CA VAL A 383 17.42 -6.44 12.87
C VAL A 383 16.18 -6.99 12.21
N ASP A 384 15.95 -6.52 10.99
CA ASP A 384 14.75 -6.77 10.23
C ASP A 384 15.11 -7.58 8.98
N TYR A 385 14.26 -8.52 8.64
CA TYR A 385 14.31 -9.29 7.40
C TYR A 385 12.98 -9.14 6.66
N PHE A 386 13.07 -8.85 5.38
CA PHE A 386 11.94 -8.83 4.45
C PHE A 386 12.31 -9.63 3.21
N GLY A 387 11.48 -10.60 2.83
CA GLY A 387 11.66 -11.42 1.63
C GLY A 387 10.36 -11.55 0.87
N ASP A 388 10.40 -11.31 -0.44
CA ASP A 388 9.27 -11.41 -1.37
C ASP A 388 9.67 -12.26 -2.59
N ASP A 389 8.87 -13.28 -2.95
CA ASP A 389 9.09 -14.17 -4.12
C ASP A 389 7.80 -14.20 -4.94
N ARG A 390 7.80 -13.45 -6.03
CA ARG A 390 6.69 -13.29 -6.95
C ARG A 390 6.93 -14.03 -8.25
N THR A 391 5.99 -14.88 -8.63
CA THR A 391 5.96 -15.55 -9.94
C THR A 391 4.68 -15.16 -10.68
N GLN A 392 4.82 -14.69 -11.92
CA GLN A 392 3.71 -14.39 -12.83
C GLN A 392 3.94 -15.12 -14.15
N ALA A 393 3.09 -16.10 -14.46
CA ALA A 393 3.25 -16.96 -15.62
C ALA A 393 1.94 -17.69 -15.95
N VAL A 394 1.93 -18.46 -17.04
CA VAL A 394 0.83 -19.36 -17.39
C VAL A 394 0.91 -20.62 -16.52
N ARG A 395 -0.23 -21.05 -15.97
CA ARG A 395 -0.32 -22.27 -15.14
C ARG A 395 -0.15 -23.54 -15.99
N ASP A 396 0.43 -24.56 -15.40
CA ASP A 396 0.47 -25.92 -15.94
C ASP A 396 -0.70 -26.74 -15.36
N LEU A 397 -1.88 -26.56 -15.92
CA LEU A 397 -3.11 -27.16 -15.42
C LEU A 397 -3.13 -28.68 -15.54
N ASP A 398 -2.44 -29.24 -16.55
CA ASP A 398 -2.33 -30.70 -16.74
C ASP A 398 -1.51 -31.31 -15.61
N ARG A 399 -0.40 -30.70 -15.27
CA ARG A 399 0.45 -31.12 -14.16
C ARG A 399 -0.26 -30.93 -12.82
N GLU A 400 -0.93 -29.81 -12.60
CA GLU A 400 -1.75 -29.60 -11.41
C GLU A 400 -2.83 -30.68 -11.25
N ALA A 401 -3.49 -31.09 -12.32
CA ALA A 401 -4.50 -32.14 -12.29
C ALA A 401 -3.93 -33.51 -11.92
N THR A 402 -2.72 -33.83 -12.37
CA THR A 402 -2.04 -35.10 -12.07
C THR A 402 -1.41 -35.14 -10.67
N GLU A 403 -0.91 -34.04 -10.18
CA GLU A 403 -0.26 -33.94 -8.86
C GLU A 403 -1.23 -33.70 -7.69
N ARG A 404 -2.52 -33.47 -7.98
CA ARG A 404 -3.56 -33.28 -6.95
C ARG A 404 -3.77 -34.56 -6.12
N ASN A 405 -3.47 -34.47 -4.81
CA ASN A 405 -3.95 -35.44 -3.82
C ASN A 405 -5.07 -34.83 -2.97
N PHE A 406 -5.80 -35.66 -2.23
CA PHE A 406 -6.97 -35.22 -1.46
C PHE A 406 -6.65 -34.13 -0.40
N ALA A 407 -5.48 -34.16 0.21
CA ALA A 407 -5.03 -33.16 1.17
C ALA A 407 -4.63 -31.84 0.48
N ALA A 408 -4.24 -31.89 -0.78
CA ALA A 408 -3.75 -30.75 -1.55
C ALA A 408 -4.83 -29.75 -1.98
N ARG A 409 -6.13 -30.08 -1.90
CA ARG A 409 -7.23 -29.18 -2.29
C ARG A 409 -7.20 -27.83 -1.60
N PHE A 410 -6.63 -27.75 -0.40
CA PHE A 410 -6.56 -26.52 0.39
C PHE A 410 -5.15 -25.92 0.48
N TRP A 411 -4.08 -26.63 0.07
CA TRP A 411 -2.70 -26.24 0.34
C TRP A 411 -1.79 -26.29 -0.89
N GLN A 412 -2.33 -26.62 -2.08
CA GLN A 412 -1.52 -26.76 -3.28
C GLN A 412 -1.14 -25.40 -3.86
N ASP A 413 0.16 -25.20 -4.08
CA ASP A 413 0.66 -24.08 -4.86
C ASP A 413 0.26 -24.21 -6.33
N TYR A 414 0.03 -23.09 -7.00
CA TYR A 414 -0.03 -23.07 -8.45
C TYR A 414 1.28 -23.57 -9.04
N ILE A 415 1.18 -24.39 -10.07
CA ILE A 415 2.33 -24.88 -10.82
C ILE A 415 2.38 -24.08 -12.11
N PHE A 416 3.48 -23.40 -12.34
CA PHE A 416 3.67 -22.63 -13.56
C PHE A 416 4.50 -23.40 -14.59
N LYS A 417 4.18 -23.18 -15.88
CA LYS A 417 4.96 -23.75 -16.99
C LYS A 417 6.42 -23.33 -16.88
N ALA A 418 7.32 -24.26 -17.09
CA ALA A 418 8.78 -24.10 -17.05
C ALA A 418 9.39 -23.61 -15.71
N GLU A 419 8.63 -23.31 -14.66
CA GLU A 419 9.15 -22.78 -13.39
C GLU A 419 10.25 -23.67 -12.80
N ASP A 420 10.02 -24.98 -12.69
CA ASP A 420 11.00 -25.93 -12.17
C ASP A 420 12.26 -26.04 -13.05
N SER A 421 12.12 -25.82 -14.35
CA SER A 421 13.22 -25.86 -15.29
C SER A 421 14.12 -24.65 -15.13
N VAL A 422 13.53 -23.45 -14.99
CA VAL A 422 14.24 -22.19 -14.69
C VAL A 422 14.89 -22.26 -13.31
N ALA A 423 14.22 -22.79 -12.29
CA ALA A 423 14.78 -22.94 -10.95
C ALA A 423 16.01 -23.86 -10.90
N ARG A 424 16.10 -24.84 -11.82
CA ARG A 424 17.26 -25.73 -11.94
C ARG A 424 18.38 -25.16 -12.81
N ASN A 425 18.03 -24.39 -13.83
CA ASN A 425 19.00 -23.86 -14.78
C ASN A 425 18.43 -22.63 -15.51
N ASP A 426 18.94 -21.46 -15.20
CA ASP A 426 18.54 -20.19 -15.81
C ASP A 426 18.75 -20.14 -17.34
N SER A 427 19.63 -20.98 -17.90
CA SER A 427 19.83 -21.00 -19.35
C SER A 427 18.56 -21.36 -20.15
N VAL A 428 17.58 -22.00 -19.51
CA VAL A 428 16.26 -22.28 -20.09
C VAL A 428 15.54 -21.00 -20.53
N LEU A 429 15.80 -19.85 -19.88
CA LEU A 429 15.22 -18.56 -20.26
C LEU A 429 15.61 -18.11 -21.68
N PHE A 430 16.80 -18.51 -22.15
CA PHE A 430 17.37 -18.07 -23.45
C PHE A 430 17.01 -19.00 -24.63
N HIS A 431 16.10 -19.96 -24.39
CA HIS A 431 15.64 -20.93 -25.36
C HIS A 431 14.13 -21.07 -25.28
N PRO A 432 13.46 -21.72 -26.23
CA PRO A 432 12.04 -22.03 -26.09
C PRO A 432 11.77 -22.75 -24.76
N MET A 433 10.93 -22.14 -23.92
CA MET A 433 10.64 -22.65 -22.59
C MET A 433 9.71 -23.87 -22.65
N PRO A 434 9.98 -24.96 -21.91
CA PRO A 434 9.17 -26.18 -21.94
C PRO A 434 7.70 -25.92 -21.61
N GLY A 435 6.80 -26.49 -22.42
CA GLY A 435 5.35 -26.42 -22.20
C GLY A 435 4.66 -25.16 -22.69
N TYR A 436 5.40 -24.14 -23.13
CA TYR A 436 4.81 -22.96 -23.75
C TYR A 436 4.45 -23.19 -25.21
N VAL A 437 3.30 -22.64 -25.63
CA VAL A 437 2.78 -22.74 -26.99
C VAL A 437 2.54 -21.35 -27.56
N GLU A 438 2.95 -21.10 -28.79
CA GLU A 438 2.77 -19.82 -29.47
C GLU A 438 1.28 -19.40 -29.52
N GLN A 439 1.01 -18.15 -29.20
CA GLN A 439 -0.33 -17.58 -29.23
C GLN A 439 -0.83 -17.32 -30.64
N SER A 440 -2.11 -17.51 -30.90
CA SER A 440 -2.68 -17.31 -32.23
C SER A 440 -4.08 -16.68 -32.18
N LYS A 441 -4.29 -15.63 -32.99
CA LYS A 441 -5.60 -15.04 -33.31
C LYS A 441 -6.16 -15.54 -34.65
N SER A 442 -5.47 -16.46 -35.33
CA SER A 442 -5.82 -16.91 -36.67
C SER A 442 -6.96 -17.95 -36.72
N ASN A 443 -7.56 -18.28 -35.59
CA ASN A 443 -8.70 -19.16 -35.49
C ASN A 443 -9.97 -18.43 -35.10
N THR A 444 -11.10 -19.10 -35.27
CA THR A 444 -12.45 -18.60 -35.01
C THR A 444 -13.07 -19.18 -33.74
N ASN A 445 -12.26 -19.71 -32.82
CA ASN A 445 -12.71 -20.31 -31.56
C ASN A 445 -13.12 -19.21 -30.56
N ASN A 446 -14.16 -18.47 -30.91
CA ASN A 446 -14.79 -17.45 -30.06
C ASN A 446 -16.28 -17.39 -30.38
N PRO A 447 -17.14 -16.86 -29.51
CA PRO A 447 -18.60 -16.82 -29.69
C PRO A 447 -19.09 -16.13 -30.98
N TRP A 448 -18.25 -15.29 -31.57
CA TRP A 448 -18.57 -14.50 -32.76
C TRP A 448 -18.03 -15.13 -34.05
N GLY A 449 -17.18 -16.15 -33.93
CA GLY A 449 -16.52 -16.79 -35.06
C GLY A 449 -15.58 -15.87 -35.87
N VAL A 450 -15.06 -14.80 -35.28
CA VAL A 450 -14.27 -13.76 -35.96
C VAL A 450 -12.77 -13.96 -35.78
N TYR A 451 -12.00 -13.56 -36.81
CA TYR A 451 -10.53 -13.58 -36.79
C TYR A 451 -9.97 -12.30 -36.16
N ASN A 452 -8.72 -12.36 -35.73
CA ASN A 452 -7.86 -11.22 -35.36
C ASN A 452 -8.31 -10.38 -34.15
N LEU A 453 -9.41 -10.71 -33.48
CA LEU A 453 -9.81 -10.07 -32.24
C LEU A 453 -9.38 -10.86 -31.01
N PHE A 454 -9.66 -12.16 -30.99
CA PHE A 454 -9.46 -13.02 -29.82
C PHE A 454 -8.41 -14.08 -30.07
N TYR A 455 -7.60 -14.37 -29.04
CA TYR A 455 -6.70 -15.51 -29.03
C TYR A 455 -7.49 -16.78 -28.77
N GLY A 456 -7.53 -17.68 -29.72
CA GLY A 456 -8.22 -18.96 -29.58
C GLY A 456 -7.29 -20.12 -29.32
N ALA A 457 -5.96 -19.89 -29.25
CA ALA A 457 -4.95 -20.90 -28.95
C ALA A 457 -3.67 -20.22 -28.43
N GLY A 458 -2.85 -21.02 -27.75
CA GLY A 458 -1.53 -20.66 -27.28
C GLY A 458 -1.55 -19.87 -25.97
N ASP A 459 -0.36 -19.69 -25.41
CA ASP A 459 -0.14 -19.13 -24.09
C ASP A 459 0.13 -17.63 -24.13
N TYR A 460 -0.11 -16.95 -23.03
CA TYR A 460 0.30 -15.56 -22.89
C TYR A 460 1.83 -15.43 -22.90
N ARG A 461 2.32 -14.34 -23.46
CA ARG A 461 3.71 -14.10 -23.88
C ARG A 461 4.72 -13.81 -22.79
N VAL A 462 4.40 -14.02 -21.51
CA VAL A 462 5.28 -13.63 -20.39
C VAL A 462 5.51 -14.78 -19.43
N PHE A 463 6.79 -14.96 -19.06
CA PHE A 463 7.23 -15.60 -17.83
C PHE A 463 8.02 -14.61 -17.01
N LEU A 464 7.63 -14.39 -15.75
CA LEU A 464 8.31 -13.51 -14.83
C LEU A 464 8.45 -14.19 -13.47
N ARG A 465 9.65 -14.19 -12.91
CA ARG A 465 9.90 -14.47 -11.50
C ARG A 465 10.89 -13.47 -10.95
N ASN A 466 10.47 -12.76 -9.92
CA ASN A 466 11.29 -11.84 -9.16
C ASN A 466 11.33 -12.29 -7.70
N TRP A 467 12.50 -12.19 -7.07
CA TRP A 467 12.56 -12.34 -5.63
C TRP A 467 13.57 -11.37 -5.04
N SER A 468 13.25 -10.92 -3.85
CA SER A 468 14.01 -9.92 -3.10
C SER A 468 14.19 -10.41 -1.68
N ASP A 469 15.41 -10.34 -1.17
CA ASP A 469 15.72 -10.51 0.25
C ASP A 469 16.37 -9.22 0.75
N VAL A 470 15.84 -8.64 1.82
CA VAL A 470 16.33 -7.39 2.40
C VAL A 470 16.64 -7.60 3.87
N ILE A 471 17.85 -7.26 4.27
CA ILE A 471 18.27 -7.24 5.67
C ILE A 471 18.51 -5.79 6.06
N THR A 472 17.77 -5.29 7.06
CA THR A 472 17.93 -3.95 7.61
C THR A 472 18.42 -4.04 9.05
N MET A 473 19.43 -3.24 9.38
CA MET A 473 19.89 -3.04 10.75
C MET A 473 19.69 -1.57 11.10
N LYS A 474 18.96 -1.30 12.17
CA LYS A 474 18.62 0.06 12.59
C LYS A 474 18.91 0.24 14.08
N GLY A 475 19.39 1.41 14.45
CA GLY A 475 19.65 1.75 15.84
C GLY A 475 19.45 3.22 16.13
N ASP A 476 18.67 3.51 17.17
CA ASP A 476 18.29 4.86 17.59
C ASP A 476 18.58 5.08 19.06
N VAL A 477 18.97 6.27 19.41
CA VAL A 477 19.15 6.74 20.79
C VAL A 477 18.33 8.00 20.99
N THR A 478 17.50 8.02 22.02
CA THR A 478 16.77 9.22 22.45
C THR A 478 17.26 9.64 23.83
N HIS A 479 17.54 10.92 23.97
CA HIS A 479 18.06 11.53 25.20
C HIS A 479 17.37 12.85 25.52
N ASP A 480 16.74 12.92 26.70
CA ASP A 480 16.09 14.14 27.20
C ASP A 480 17.11 15.02 27.91
N VAL A 481 17.31 16.25 27.45
CA VAL A 481 18.17 17.26 28.08
C VAL A 481 17.29 18.31 28.74
N GLY A 482 17.24 18.26 30.06
CA GLY A 482 16.32 19.12 30.82
C GLY A 482 14.86 18.77 30.57
N LYS A 483 14.01 19.79 30.44
CA LYS A 483 12.59 19.66 30.15
C LYS A 483 12.23 20.09 28.71
N VAL A 484 13.20 20.72 28.03
CA VAL A 484 12.95 21.38 26.74
C VAL A 484 13.39 20.51 25.56
N HIS A 485 14.55 19.90 25.64
CA HIS A 485 15.16 19.23 24.50
C HIS A 485 15.01 17.72 24.58
N GLU A 486 14.59 17.10 23.48
CA GLU A 486 14.59 15.67 23.24
C GLU A 486 15.39 15.39 21.96
N PHE A 487 16.62 14.95 22.13
CA PHE A 487 17.48 14.56 21.01
C PHE A 487 17.21 13.11 20.63
N LYS A 488 16.95 12.87 19.34
CA LYS A 488 16.86 11.52 18.74
C LYS A 488 17.90 11.44 17.63
N THR A 489 18.73 10.41 17.63
CA THR A 489 19.72 10.15 16.59
C THR A 489 19.73 8.68 16.25
N GLY A 490 19.98 8.35 14.99
CA GLY A 490 19.99 6.96 14.56
C GLY A 490 20.84 6.70 13.32
N LEU A 491 21.08 5.41 13.13
CA LEU A 491 21.80 4.85 12.00
C LEU A 491 20.96 3.69 11.42
N GLU A 492 20.96 3.56 10.10
CA GLU A 492 20.31 2.48 9.37
C GLU A 492 21.25 1.95 8.29
N VAL A 493 21.34 0.64 8.14
CA VAL A 493 22.05 -0.03 7.05
C VAL A 493 21.14 -1.08 6.44
N LYS A 494 20.98 -1.03 5.13
CA LYS A 494 20.06 -1.85 4.36
C LYS A 494 20.81 -2.57 3.24
N GLN A 495 20.90 -3.90 3.33
CA GLN A 495 21.46 -4.73 2.28
C GLN A 495 20.33 -5.42 1.51
N ASN A 496 20.27 -5.17 0.23
CA ASN A 496 19.31 -5.81 -0.65
C ASN A 496 19.99 -6.93 -1.45
N TYR A 497 19.24 -7.99 -1.73
CA TYR A 497 19.56 -9.07 -2.65
C TYR A 497 18.39 -9.20 -3.61
N LEU A 498 18.58 -8.78 -4.86
CA LEU A 498 17.50 -8.63 -5.83
C LEU A 498 17.75 -9.51 -7.03
N HIS A 499 16.74 -10.25 -7.43
CA HIS A 499 16.82 -11.22 -8.50
C HIS A 499 15.64 -11.06 -9.44
N ARG A 500 15.91 -11.08 -10.73
CA ARG A 500 14.90 -11.04 -11.79
C ARG A 500 15.16 -12.13 -12.82
N ARG A 501 14.08 -12.80 -13.22
CA ARG A 501 14.04 -13.76 -14.33
C ARG A 501 12.82 -13.43 -15.17
N TYR A 502 13.05 -12.84 -16.33
CA TYR A 502 12.01 -12.41 -17.25
C TYR A 502 12.27 -12.98 -18.65
N ASN A 503 11.22 -13.51 -19.27
CA ASN A 503 11.22 -13.91 -20.66
C ASN A 503 9.93 -13.41 -21.32
N SER A 504 10.06 -12.68 -22.42
CA SER A 504 8.97 -12.31 -23.31
C SER A 504 9.01 -13.20 -24.56
N LEU A 505 7.88 -13.78 -24.92
CA LEU A 505 7.75 -14.78 -25.99
C LEU A 505 8.43 -16.11 -25.62
N PRO A 506 7.99 -16.80 -24.56
CA PRO A 506 8.66 -18.01 -24.06
C PRO A 506 8.76 -19.18 -25.04
N TRP A 507 7.95 -19.20 -26.09
CA TRP A 507 8.00 -20.21 -27.16
C TRP A 507 8.99 -19.86 -28.29
N ASP A 508 9.51 -18.61 -28.34
CA ASP A 508 10.36 -18.16 -29.44
C ASP A 508 11.76 -18.80 -29.37
N PRO A 509 12.35 -19.24 -30.50
CA PRO A 509 13.73 -19.68 -30.53
C PRO A 509 14.77 -18.66 -30.08
N ASN A 510 14.43 -17.35 -30.17
CA ASN A 510 15.28 -16.25 -29.75
C ASN A 510 14.43 -15.25 -28.90
N PRO A 511 14.03 -15.65 -27.68
CA PRO A 511 13.18 -14.83 -26.83
C PRO A 511 13.87 -13.56 -26.35
N PHE A 512 13.09 -12.55 -25.97
CA PHE A 512 13.63 -11.41 -25.22
C PHE A 512 13.74 -11.80 -23.74
N VAL A 513 14.97 -11.77 -23.21
CA VAL A 513 15.25 -12.16 -21.81
C VAL A 513 15.90 -11.00 -21.07
N ASP A 514 15.38 -10.71 -19.88
CA ASP A 514 16.04 -9.88 -18.91
C ASP A 514 16.25 -10.65 -17.60
N SER A 515 17.51 -10.80 -17.21
CA SER A 515 17.89 -11.61 -16.06
C SER A 515 19.09 -10.96 -15.36
N TYR A 516 18.93 -10.70 -14.05
CA TYR A 516 20.01 -10.15 -13.24
C TYR A 516 19.93 -10.59 -11.78
N ASP A 517 21.09 -10.51 -11.12
CA ASP A 517 21.29 -10.68 -9.68
C ASP A 517 22.13 -9.51 -9.19
N VAL A 518 21.59 -8.67 -8.31
CA VAL A 518 22.26 -7.45 -7.83
C VAL A 518 22.11 -7.28 -6.32
N THR A 519 23.05 -6.57 -5.70
CA THR A 519 23.13 -6.47 -4.23
C THR A 519 23.34 -5.03 -3.74
N PRO A 520 22.46 -4.06 -4.11
CA PRO A 520 22.66 -2.67 -3.72
C PRO A 520 22.68 -2.49 -2.20
N LEU A 521 23.54 -1.57 -1.75
CA LEU A 521 23.70 -1.23 -0.34
C LEU A 521 23.20 0.19 -0.07
N GLY A 522 22.23 0.32 0.85
CA GLY A 522 21.78 1.60 1.40
C GLY A 522 22.28 1.82 2.82
N ALA A 523 22.51 3.08 3.20
CA ALA A 523 22.77 3.45 4.59
C ALA A 523 22.21 4.83 4.86
N ALA A 524 21.82 5.10 6.12
CA ALA A 524 21.34 6.40 6.52
C ALA A 524 21.79 6.76 7.94
N ALA A 525 21.91 8.06 8.19
CA ALA A 525 22.15 8.62 9.52
C ALA A 525 21.27 9.83 9.72
N TYR A 526 20.72 10.02 10.91
CA TYR A 526 19.92 11.19 11.21
C TYR A 526 20.13 11.71 12.63
N VAL A 527 19.82 12.99 12.80
CA VAL A 527 19.73 13.66 14.09
C VAL A 527 18.50 14.56 14.09
N GLN A 528 17.80 14.58 15.20
CA GLN A 528 16.59 15.38 15.41
C GLN A 528 16.57 15.91 16.82
N ASP A 529 16.13 17.16 16.99
CA ASP A 529 15.82 17.78 18.29
C ASP A 529 14.36 18.21 18.31
N ARG A 530 13.64 17.76 19.30
CA ARG A 530 12.32 18.25 19.64
C ARG A 530 12.42 19.15 20.84
N MET A 531 12.16 20.44 20.63
CA MET A 531 12.20 21.50 21.63
C MET A 531 10.77 21.82 22.11
N ASP A 532 10.47 21.57 23.37
CA ASP A 532 9.15 21.85 23.99
C ASP A 532 9.25 23.04 24.93
N PHE A 533 8.77 24.22 24.48
CA PHE A 533 8.78 25.50 25.19
C PHE A 533 7.41 25.81 25.86
N GLU A 534 6.66 24.82 26.30
CA GLU A 534 5.30 24.92 26.87
C GLU A 534 4.22 25.34 25.85
N ASP A 535 4.37 26.55 25.27
CA ASP A 535 3.42 27.10 24.28
C ASP A 535 3.92 26.97 22.82
N LEU A 536 5.10 26.40 22.61
CA LEU A 536 5.70 26.22 21.29
C LEU A 536 6.50 24.94 21.27
N VAL A 537 6.18 24.05 20.36
CA VAL A 537 7.00 22.86 20.09
C VAL A 537 7.64 23.01 18.72
N VAL A 538 8.96 22.92 18.67
CA VAL A 538 9.74 22.94 17.42
C VAL A 538 10.42 21.58 17.26
N ARG A 539 10.31 20.98 16.10
CA ARG A 539 11.05 19.78 15.68
C ARG A 539 11.98 20.17 14.55
N ALA A 540 13.27 19.98 14.72
CA ALA A 540 14.27 20.22 13.70
C ALA A 540 15.10 18.98 13.49
N GLY A 541 15.21 18.50 12.26
CA GLY A 541 15.90 17.27 11.93
C GLY A 541 16.72 17.37 10.66
N LEU A 542 17.75 16.54 10.60
CA LEU A 542 18.63 16.39 9.44
C LEU A 542 18.89 14.92 9.20
N ARG A 543 18.70 14.45 7.97
CA ARG A 543 18.97 13.06 7.53
C ARG A 543 19.94 13.06 6.36
N LEU A 544 20.93 12.18 6.41
CA LEU A 544 21.87 11.89 5.34
C LEU A 544 21.67 10.44 4.90
N ASP A 545 21.42 10.24 3.62
CA ASP A 545 21.25 8.95 3.01
C ASP A 545 22.35 8.67 1.99
N TYR A 546 22.71 7.41 1.85
CA TYR A 546 23.72 6.88 0.98
C TYR A 546 23.19 5.68 0.21
N LEU A 547 23.48 5.59 -1.08
CA LEU A 547 23.19 4.44 -1.94
C LEU A 547 24.41 4.09 -2.78
N ASP A 548 24.84 2.82 -2.71
CA ASP A 548 25.72 2.19 -3.70
C ASP A 548 24.87 1.21 -4.54
N PRO A 549 24.62 1.51 -5.83
CA PRO A 549 23.82 0.64 -6.67
C PRO A 549 24.52 -0.66 -7.04
N GLU A 550 25.84 -0.79 -6.83
CA GLU A 550 26.65 -1.95 -7.21
C GLU A 550 26.48 -2.39 -8.68
N ALA A 551 26.35 -1.46 -9.57
CA ALA A 551 26.11 -1.71 -10.99
C ALA A 551 27.17 -1.10 -11.89
N TYR A 552 27.13 -1.54 -13.13
CA TYR A 552 27.94 -1.01 -14.22
C TYR A 552 27.03 -0.49 -15.32
N LYS A 553 27.44 0.59 -15.96
CA LYS A 553 26.79 1.16 -17.15
C LYS A 553 27.73 1.16 -18.32
N ARG A 554 27.23 1.31 -19.53
CA ARG A 554 28.09 1.47 -20.73
C ARG A 554 28.92 2.73 -20.62
N ALA A 555 30.19 2.65 -21.06
CA ALA A 555 31.12 3.78 -21.06
C ALA A 555 30.72 4.83 -22.09
N ASP A 556 30.31 4.38 -23.28
CA ASP A 556 29.77 5.22 -24.35
C ASP A 556 28.28 4.89 -24.61
N PRO A 557 27.35 5.72 -24.19
CA PRO A 557 25.92 5.51 -24.41
C PRO A 557 25.48 5.73 -25.87
N THR A 558 26.32 6.30 -26.73
CA THR A 558 26.01 6.57 -28.14
C THR A 558 26.44 5.45 -29.07
N ASN A 559 27.22 4.50 -28.57
CA ASN A 559 27.70 3.33 -29.31
C ASN A 559 27.33 2.04 -28.56
N ILE A 560 26.22 1.41 -28.93
CA ILE A 560 25.73 0.21 -28.28
C ILE A 560 26.53 -1.06 -28.64
N GLU A 561 27.43 -1.01 -29.66
CA GLU A 561 28.36 -2.08 -29.93
C GLU A 561 29.57 -2.06 -28.99
N ASP A 562 29.87 -0.92 -28.35
CA ASP A 562 30.94 -0.86 -27.36
C ASP A 562 30.44 -1.48 -26.04
N THR A 563 30.97 -2.64 -25.70
CA THR A 563 30.64 -3.39 -24.48
C THR A 563 31.45 -2.93 -23.26
N THR A 564 32.31 -1.92 -23.39
CA THR A 564 33.05 -1.39 -22.23
C THR A 564 32.10 -0.80 -21.20
N THR A 565 32.36 -1.09 -19.94
CA THR A 565 31.51 -0.63 -18.84
C THR A 565 32.29 0.17 -17.81
N VAL A 566 31.62 1.13 -17.20
CA VAL A 566 32.11 1.89 -16.03
C VAL A 566 31.20 1.69 -14.85
N ALA A 567 31.78 1.75 -13.63
CA ALA A 567 30.99 1.62 -12.43
C ALA A 567 30.01 2.79 -12.29
N ALA A 568 28.78 2.49 -11.89
CA ALA A 568 27.81 3.51 -11.54
C ALA A 568 28.25 4.33 -10.32
N THR A 569 27.75 5.55 -10.22
CA THR A 569 28.14 6.51 -9.19
C THR A 569 27.40 6.25 -7.88
N MET A 570 28.12 6.25 -6.75
CA MET A 570 27.51 6.28 -5.42
C MET A 570 26.77 7.61 -5.18
N LYS A 571 25.64 7.57 -4.48
CA LYS A 571 24.75 8.70 -4.31
C LYS A 571 24.61 9.08 -2.84
N TYR A 572 24.46 10.38 -2.58
CA TYR A 572 24.25 10.95 -1.25
C TYR A 572 23.11 11.95 -1.32
N LYS A 573 22.25 11.95 -0.30
CA LYS A 573 21.15 12.90 -0.18
C LYS A 573 21.06 13.46 1.24
N LEU A 574 21.00 14.79 1.36
CA LEU A 574 20.80 15.48 2.63
C LEU A 574 19.38 16.06 2.68
N SER A 575 18.65 15.79 3.76
CA SER A 575 17.23 16.10 3.91
C SER A 575 16.94 16.84 5.21
N PRO A 576 16.87 18.19 5.20
CA PRO A 576 16.46 18.98 6.34
C PRO A 576 14.93 18.92 6.52
N ARG A 577 14.49 18.92 7.78
CA ARG A 577 13.07 18.92 8.17
C ARG A 577 12.82 19.85 9.33
N LEU A 578 11.71 20.58 9.29
CA LEU A 578 11.27 21.50 10.34
C LEU A 578 9.76 21.35 10.56
N GLY A 579 9.37 21.11 11.79
CA GLY A 579 7.98 21.11 12.22
C GLY A 579 7.80 22.08 13.39
N VAL A 580 6.69 22.80 13.38
CA VAL A 580 6.33 23.73 14.46
C VAL A 580 4.89 23.44 14.85
N SER A 581 4.65 23.25 16.15
CA SER A 581 3.30 23.15 16.72
C SER A 581 3.14 24.26 17.76
N PHE A 582 2.13 25.10 17.56
CA PHE A 582 1.84 26.25 18.43
C PHE A 582 0.40 26.12 18.99
N PRO A 583 0.23 25.61 20.20
CA PRO A 583 -1.06 25.61 20.90
C PRO A 583 -1.42 27.03 21.35
N ILE A 584 -2.21 27.73 20.51
CA ILE A 584 -2.66 29.10 20.76
C ILE A 584 -3.52 29.16 22.02
N THR A 585 -4.32 28.13 22.22
CA THR A 585 -5.16 27.93 23.41
C THR A 585 -5.27 26.44 23.74
N ASP A 586 -5.89 26.08 24.87
CA ASP A 586 -6.18 24.67 25.19
C ASP A 586 -7.08 23.97 24.13
N LYS A 587 -7.73 24.75 23.27
CA LYS A 587 -8.69 24.27 22.26
C LYS A 587 -8.27 24.54 20.84
N THR A 588 -7.18 25.28 20.63
CA THR A 588 -6.75 25.71 19.29
C THR A 588 -5.27 25.46 19.14
N LYS A 589 -4.89 24.70 18.13
CA LYS A 589 -3.50 24.43 17.76
C LYS A 589 -3.25 24.83 16.32
N PHE A 590 -2.19 25.60 16.10
CA PHE A 590 -1.63 25.87 14.78
C PHE A 590 -0.42 24.99 14.56
N ARG A 591 -0.22 24.49 13.36
CA ARG A 591 0.99 23.74 12.97
C ARG A 591 1.52 24.23 11.63
N PHE A 592 2.83 24.14 11.49
CA PHE A 592 3.57 24.38 10.25
C PHE A 592 4.61 23.29 10.08
N SER A 593 4.76 22.77 8.87
CA SER A 593 5.87 21.90 8.53
C SER A 593 6.52 22.29 7.21
N TYR A 594 7.82 22.10 7.15
CA TYR A 594 8.66 22.24 5.97
C TYR A 594 9.65 21.10 5.92
N GLY A 595 9.85 20.49 4.76
CA GLY A 595 10.82 19.41 4.64
C GLY A 595 11.22 19.09 3.21
N HIS A 596 12.45 18.56 3.10
CA HIS A 596 12.96 17.89 1.93
C HIS A 596 12.79 16.39 2.13
N PHE A 597 12.04 15.79 1.25
CA PHE A 597 11.76 14.36 1.24
C PHE A 597 12.31 13.78 -0.06
N PHE A 598 12.77 12.55 -0.01
CA PHE A 598 13.31 11.91 -1.19
C PHE A 598 12.98 10.42 -1.18
N GLN A 599 13.11 9.81 -2.35
CA GLN A 599 12.97 8.38 -2.53
C GLN A 599 13.96 7.90 -3.58
N THR A 600 14.67 6.82 -3.28
CA THR A 600 15.44 6.08 -4.27
C THR A 600 14.47 5.52 -5.30
N PRO A 601 14.75 5.64 -6.61
CA PRO A 601 13.95 4.97 -7.62
C PRO A 601 13.81 3.47 -7.34
N ALA A 602 12.63 2.90 -7.58
CA ALA A 602 12.46 1.45 -7.49
C ALA A 602 13.53 0.75 -8.31
N TYR A 603 14.12 -0.31 -7.78
CA TYR A 603 15.35 -0.88 -8.33
C TYR A 603 15.21 -1.42 -9.75
N GLN A 604 13.99 -1.79 -10.21
CA GLN A 604 13.76 -2.11 -11.61
C GLN A 604 14.23 -0.98 -12.56
N PHE A 605 14.03 0.28 -12.18
CA PHE A 605 14.44 1.41 -12.99
C PHE A 605 15.96 1.58 -13.11
N LEU A 606 16.71 0.98 -12.18
CA LEU A 606 18.16 0.99 -12.23
C LEU A 606 18.72 -0.16 -13.06
N TYR A 607 18.06 -1.33 -13.06
CA TYR A 607 18.68 -2.57 -13.54
C TYR A 607 17.98 -3.24 -14.71
N ASP A 608 16.69 -2.94 -14.99
CA ASP A 608 15.98 -3.62 -16.08
C ASP A 608 16.63 -3.31 -17.43
N ASN A 609 16.82 -4.35 -18.23
CA ASN A 609 17.30 -4.27 -19.60
C ASN A 609 18.70 -3.65 -19.80
N ILE A 610 19.54 -3.58 -18.79
CA ILE A 610 20.91 -3.03 -18.93
C ILE A 610 21.90 -4.01 -19.63
N THR A 611 21.42 -5.19 -20.01
CA THR A 611 22.21 -6.22 -20.71
C THR A 611 22.36 -5.89 -22.20
N SER A 612 23.38 -6.45 -22.85
CA SER A 612 23.63 -6.24 -24.28
C SER A 612 22.46 -6.67 -25.18
N ALA A 613 21.75 -7.74 -24.80
CA ALA A 613 20.63 -8.27 -25.58
C ALA A 613 19.45 -7.28 -25.74
N ALA A 614 19.24 -6.40 -24.76
CA ALA A 614 18.21 -5.38 -24.85
C ALA A 614 18.59 -4.27 -25.85
N TYR A 615 19.86 -3.88 -25.92
CA TYR A 615 20.33 -2.86 -26.87
C TYR A 615 20.25 -3.35 -28.32
N ASP A 616 20.48 -4.64 -28.56
CA ASP A 616 20.48 -5.24 -29.91
C ASP A 616 19.09 -5.20 -30.59
N ARG A 617 18.03 -4.96 -29.85
CA ARG A 617 16.64 -4.93 -30.38
C ARG A 617 16.13 -3.53 -30.74
N GLY A 618 16.87 -2.47 -30.41
CA GLY A 618 16.49 -1.08 -30.64
C GLY A 618 15.19 -0.65 -29.94
N ASN A 619 14.98 0.65 -29.78
CA ASN A 619 13.76 1.23 -29.20
C ASN A 619 13.31 0.64 -27.86
N GLN A 620 14.22 0.05 -27.09
CA GLN A 620 13.93 -0.53 -25.77
C GLN A 620 14.09 0.51 -24.67
N ILE A 621 13.30 0.37 -23.62
CA ILE A 621 13.52 1.09 -22.36
C ILE A 621 14.66 0.40 -21.63
N ILE A 622 15.66 1.18 -21.24
CA ILE A 622 16.87 0.68 -20.57
C ILE A 622 16.96 1.32 -19.18
N GLY A 623 17.16 0.52 -18.16
CA GLY A 623 17.43 0.98 -16.81
C GLY A 623 18.70 1.82 -16.74
N ASN A 624 18.78 2.67 -15.72
CA ASN A 624 19.94 3.55 -15.54
C ASN A 624 20.42 3.53 -14.08
N PRO A 625 21.54 2.84 -13.80
CA PRO A 625 22.09 2.79 -12.44
C PRO A 625 22.52 4.16 -11.87
N ASP A 626 22.65 5.18 -12.73
CA ASP A 626 23.02 6.54 -12.31
C ASP A 626 21.83 7.46 -12.01
N LEU A 627 20.60 6.98 -12.04
CA LEU A 627 19.44 7.75 -11.62
C LEU A 627 19.64 8.37 -10.24
N LEU A 628 19.25 9.61 -10.11
CA LEU A 628 19.22 10.34 -8.84
C LEU A 628 17.96 9.96 -8.04
N ALA A 629 18.00 10.15 -6.74
CA ALA A 629 16.81 10.04 -5.92
C ALA A 629 15.79 11.13 -6.32
N GLN A 630 14.54 10.72 -6.53
CA GLN A 630 13.41 11.63 -6.69
C GLN A 630 13.21 12.43 -5.40
N GLN A 631 12.73 13.65 -5.47
CA GLN A 631 12.61 14.52 -4.29
C GLN A 631 11.35 15.36 -4.28
N THR A 632 10.85 15.61 -3.08
CA THR A 632 9.73 16.51 -2.81
C THR A 632 10.16 17.58 -1.81
N ILE A 633 9.89 18.85 -2.11
CA ILE A 633 9.93 19.93 -1.14
C ILE A 633 8.48 20.23 -0.76
N ALA A 634 8.13 20.03 0.50
CA ALA A 634 6.77 20.20 0.99
C ALA A 634 6.65 21.28 2.05
N TYR A 635 5.54 22.01 1.95
CA TYR A 635 5.12 23.03 2.92
C TYR A 635 3.69 22.70 3.36
N GLU A 636 3.44 22.83 4.65
CA GLU A 636 2.11 22.55 5.19
C GLU A 636 1.77 23.52 6.31
N LEU A 637 0.51 23.95 6.34
CA LEU A 637 -0.11 24.75 7.40
C LEU A 637 -1.35 24.01 7.90
N GLY A 638 -1.49 23.85 9.22
CA GLY A 638 -2.64 23.21 9.83
C GLY A 638 -3.24 24.02 10.96
N LEU A 639 -4.54 23.97 11.11
CA LEU A 639 -5.28 24.52 12.23
C LEU A 639 -6.22 23.46 12.79
N GLU A 640 -6.09 23.15 14.06
CA GLU A 640 -7.00 22.24 14.77
C GLU A 640 -7.76 23.01 15.84
N GLN A 641 -9.09 22.80 15.90
CA GLN A 641 -9.99 23.47 16.82
C GLN A 641 -10.90 22.49 17.54
N VAL A 642 -10.85 22.43 18.85
CA VAL A 642 -11.86 21.74 19.67
C VAL A 642 -13.12 22.58 19.71
N LEU A 643 -14.19 22.13 19.04
CA LEU A 643 -15.48 22.77 19.02
C LEU A 643 -16.33 22.41 20.26
N SER A 644 -16.17 21.17 20.74
CA SER A 644 -16.78 20.66 21.96
C SER A 644 -15.90 19.56 22.55
N PRO A 645 -16.12 19.08 23.78
CA PRO A 645 -15.34 17.98 24.37
C PRO A 645 -15.27 16.71 23.54
N VAL A 646 -16.11 16.55 22.54
CA VAL A 646 -16.19 15.36 21.68
C VAL A 646 -16.10 15.68 20.19
N VAL A 647 -15.93 16.95 19.80
CA VAL A 647 -15.90 17.37 18.39
C VAL A 647 -14.65 18.22 18.13
N VAL A 648 -13.86 17.81 17.16
CA VAL A 648 -12.70 18.53 16.65
C VAL A 648 -12.87 18.84 15.18
N ALA A 649 -12.54 20.06 14.77
CA ALA A 649 -12.40 20.48 13.39
C ALA A 649 -10.92 20.66 13.07
N GLU A 650 -10.54 20.28 11.87
CA GLU A 650 -9.19 20.38 11.34
C GLU A 650 -9.23 21.04 9.96
N LEU A 651 -8.29 21.93 9.70
CA LEU A 651 -8.03 22.52 8.37
C LEU A 651 -6.54 22.36 8.09
N THR A 652 -6.20 21.77 6.97
CA THR A 652 -4.81 21.63 6.50
C THR A 652 -4.69 22.17 5.09
N ALA A 653 -3.72 23.04 4.83
CA ALA A 653 -3.34 23.49 3.49
C ALA A 653 -1.92 23.03 3.20
N TYR A 654 -1.68 22.52 2.00
CA TYR A 654 -0.38 21.99 1.62
C TYR A 654 0.03 22.41 0.21
N TYR A 655 1.34 22.50 0.02
CA TYR A 655 2.00 22.70 -1.26
C TYR A 655 3.22 21.80 -1.36
N LYS A 656 3.37 21.11 -2.49
CA LYS A 656 4.51 20.22 -2.79
C LYS A 656 5.06 20.55 -4.16
N ASP A 657 6.37 20.69 -4.26
CA ASP A 657 7.12 20.66 -5.52
C ASP A 657 7.88 19.33 -5.59
N VAL A 658 7.69 18.60 -6.68
CA VAL A 658 8.29 17.29 -6.91
C VAL A 658 9.26 17.39 -8.07
N PHE A 659 10.51 17.01 -7.84
CA PHE A 659 11.62 17.15 -8.79
C PHE A 659 12.29 15.80 -9.03
N ASP A 660 13.07 15.73 -10.10
CA ASP A 660 13.84 14.56 -10.47
C ASP A 660 12.96 13.29 -10.63
N LEU A 661 11.67 13.47 -10.98
CA LEU A 661 10.80 12.35 -11.32
C LEU A 661 11.34 11.63 -12.56
N LEU A 662 11.11 10.33 -12.61
CA LEU A 662 11.60 9.50 -13.71
C LEU A 662 10.76 9.66 -14.95
N GLY A 663 11.44 9.76 -16.06
CA GLY A 663 10.90 9.75 -17.42
C GLY A 663 11.80 8.94 -18.36
N THR A 664 11.45 8.92 -19.64
CA THR A 664 12.23 8.26 -20.70
C THR A 664 12.62 9.28 -21.76
N ARG A 665 13.88 9.25 -22.20
CA ARG A 665 14.39 10.12 -23.27
C ARG A 665 14.98 9.30 -24.41
N PHE A 666 14.63 9.63 -25.63
CA PHE A 666 15.27 9.02 -26.80
C PHE A 666 16.77 9.35 -26.85
N THR A 667 17.61 8.34 -26.98
CA THR A 667 19.06 8.47 -27.17
C THR A 667 19.42 7.90 -28.52
N ALA A 668 19.87 8.78 -29.44
CA ALA A 668 20.40 8.34 -30.73
C ALA A 668 21.71 7.59 -30.49
N ALA A 669 21.79 6.35 -30.96
CA ALA A 669 22.95 5.49 -30.82
C ALA A 669 23.19 4.68 -32.11
N VAL A 670 24.39 4.17 -32.27
CA VAL A 670 24.75 3.31 -33.41
C VAL A 670 24.83 1.86 -32.91
N PRO A 671 24.19 0.87 -33.60
CA PRO A 671 23.43 0.99 -34.85
C PRO A 671 21.99 1.46 -34.69
N MET A 672 21.42 1.45 -33.49
CA MET A 672 20.01 1.80 -33.23
C MET A 672 19.87 2.60 -31.93
N GLY A 673 18.93 3.59 -31.93
CA GLY A 673 18.61 4.36 -30.75
C GLY A 673 17.80 3.57 -29.70
N TYR A 674 17.79 4.04 -28.48
CA TYR A 674 17.09 3.44 -27.33
C TYR A 674 16.56 4.50 -26.35
N PHE A 675 15.83 4.09 -25.31
CA PHE A 675 15.22 4.97 -24.32
C PHE A 675 15.76 4.70 -22.91
N PRO A 676 16.87 5.33 -22.48
CA PRO A 676 17.29 5.26 -21.09
C PRO A 676 16.28 6.00 -20.19
N LEU A 677 16.16 5.51 -18.97
CA LEU A 677 15.52 6.22 -17.89
C LEU A 677 16.37 7.40 -17.43
N VAL A 678 15.72 8.55 -17.20
CA VAL A 678 16.35 9.83 -16.82
C VAL A 678 15.52 10.54 -15.76
N ASN A 679 16.15 11.44 -14.99
CA ASN A 679 15.47 12.32 -14.02
C ASN A 679 15.13 13.65 -14.72
N GLU A 680 13.98 13.76 -15.36
CA GLU A 680 13.60 14.98 -16.08
C GLU A 680 12.16 15.43 -15.87
N ASP A 681 11.34 14.57 -15.25
CA ASP A 681 9.96 14.92 -14.98
C ASP A 681 9.81 15.75 -13.70
N TYR A 682 8.74 16.53 -13.69
CA TYR A 682 8.40 17.46 -12.63
C TYR A 682 6.92 17.33 -12.28
N GLY A 683 6.59 17.58 -11.01
CA GLY A 683 5.22 17.66 -10.53
C GLY A 683 5.02 18.76 -9.49
N SER A 684 3.83 19.28 -9.37
CA SER A 684 3.41 20.17 -8.29
C SER A 684 2.03 19.79 -7.80
N VAL A 685 1.87 19.78 -6.48
CA VAL A 685 0.58 19.48 -5.85
C VAL A 685 0.25 20.55 -4.83
N ARG A 686 -0.96 21.05 -4.91
CA ARG A 686 -1.47 22.01 -3.94
C ARG A 686 -2.91 21.70 -3.59
N GLY A 687 -3.24 21.87 -2.32
CA GLY A 687 -4.60 21.56 -1.88
C GLY A 687 -4.87 21.98 -0.45
N PHE A 688 -6.11 21.77 -0.06
CA PHE A 688 -6.51 21.87 1.33
C PHE A 688 -7.47 20.74 1.71
N GLU A 689 -7.46 20.40 2.99
CA GLU A 689 -8.29 19.38 3.60
C GLU A 689 -9.04 19.98 4.77
N VAL A 690 -10.34 19.65 4.89
CA VAL A 690 -11.16 19.98 6.05
C VAL A 690 -11.65 18.69 6.68
N GLY A 691 -11.35 18.51 7.96
CA GLY A 691 -11.79 17.38 8.77
C GLY A 691 -12.75 17.80 9.88
N LEU A 692 -13.76 16.98 10.14
CA LEU A 692 -14.61 17.09 11.32
C LEU A 692 -14.74 15.70 11.94
N THR A 693 -14.24 15.56 13.17
CA THR A 693 -14.29 14.29 13.90
C THR A 693 -15.09 14.45 15.17
N LYS A 694 -16.13 13.64 15.33
CA LYS A 694 -16.85 13.45 16.58
C LYS A 694 -16.43 12.11 17.19
N SER A 695 -15.77 12.16 18.33
CA SER A 695 -15.41 10.98 19.11
C SER A 695 -16.65 10.25 19.64
N PRO A 696 -16.56 8.91 19.91
CA PRO A 696 -17.67 8.12 20.42
C PRO A 696 -18.26 8.73 21.69
N ALA A 697 -19.47 9.24 21.61
CA ALA A 697 -20.25 9.75 22.72
C ALA A 697 -21.76 9.70 22.39
N ASN A 698 -22.58 9.41 23.38
CA ASN A 698 -24.04 9.26 23.22
C ASN A 698 -24.40 8.22 22.16
N TYR A 699 -23.66 7.07 22.15
CA TYR A 699 -23.85 5.93 21.26
C TYR A 699 -23.46 6.09 19.79
N TRP A 700 -22.90 7.23 19.36
CA TRP A 700 -22.50 7.42 17.98
C TRP A 700 -21.22 8.23 17.83
N ASP A 701 -20.52 7.97 16.75
CA ASP A 701 -19.33 8.69 16.29
C ASP A 701 -19.47 9.06 14.81
N ALA A 702 -18.73 10.08 14.39
CA ALA A 702 -18.73 10.49 12.99
C ALA A 702 -17.37 11.07 12.60
N ARG A 703 -16.95 10.80 11.37
CA ARG A 703 -15.80 11.45 10.74
C ARG A 703 -16.20 11.90 9.34
N VAL A 704 -15.98 13.17 9.06
CA VAL A 704 -16.19 13.77 7.73
C VAL A 704 -14.87 14.38 7.30
N SER A 705 -14.44 14.11 6.10
CA SER A 705 -13.31 14.82 5.47
C SER A 705 -13.70 15.29 4.07
N TYR A 706 -13.25 16.48 3.74
CA TYR A 706 -13.33 17.05 2.41
C TYR A 706 -11.94 17.48 2.00
N GLY A 707 -11.51 17.07 0.81
CA GLY A 707 -10.25 17.47 0.20
C GLY A 707 -10.48 18.16 -1.15
N LEU A 708 -9.77 19.25 -1.37
CA LEU A 708 -9.56 19.83 -2.69
C LEU A 708 -8.10 19.75 -3.03
N SER A 709 -7.77 19.10 -4.15
CA SER A 709 -6.39 18.90 -4.61
C SER A 709 -6.25 19.25 -6.09
N LEU A 710 -5.10 19.81 -6.44
CA LEU A 710 -4.70 20.11 -7.80
C LEU A 710 -3.30 19.48 -7.98
N ALA A 711 -3.26 18.34 -8.66
CA ALA A 711 -2.03 17.65 -9.02
C ALA A 711 -1.71 17.89 -10.49
N ARG A 712 -0.59 18.54 -10.77
CA ARG A 712 -0.12 18.85 -12.12
C ARG A 712 1.32 18.40 -12.31
N GLY A 713 1.72 18.08 -13.51
CA GLY A 713 3.09 17.66 -13.81
C GLY A 713 3.31 17.43 -15.29
N THR A 714 4.51 17.01 -15.63
CA THR A 714 4.92 16.70 -17.02
C THR A 714 4.61 15.27 -17.40
N ALA A 715 4.50 14.35 -16.43
CA ALA A 715 4.12 12.96 -16.66
C ALA A 715 3.42 12.34 -15.43
N SER A 716 2.37 11.55 -15.66
CA SER A 716 1.63 10.83 -14.62
C SER A 716 2.34 9.52 -14.21
N SER A 717 3.16 8.95 -15.10
CA SER A 717 3.95 7.75 -14.87
C SER A 717 5.30 7.81 -15.56
N THR A 718 6.25 7.00 -15.11
CA THR A 718 7.63 6.93 -15.64
C THR A 718 7.71 6.59 -17.13
N TYR A 719 6.78 5.77 -17.63
CA TYR A 719 6.80 5.30 -19.02
C TYR A 719 5.85 6.06 -19.96
N GLU A 720 5.20 7.12 -19.47
CA GLU A 720 4.14 7.78 -20.19
C GLU A 720 4.58 8.28 -21.55
N TRP A 721 5.70 8.98 -21.65
CA TRP A 721 6.23 9.52 -22.90
C TRP A 721 6.71 8.43 -23.85
N TYR A 722 7.20 7.32 -23.34
CA TYR A 722 7.56 6.17 -24.16
C TYR A 722 6.36 5.61 -24.92
N TYR A 723 5.20 5.47 -24.28
CA TYR A 723 3.99 4.97 -24.94
C TYR A 723 3.32 6.01 -25.82
N GLU A 724 3.38 7.29 -25.46
CA GLU A 724 2.75 8.38 -26.21
C GLU A 724 3.50 8.70 -27.51
N ARG A 725 4.83 8.50 -27.61
CA ARG A 725 5.63 8.85 -28.78
C ARG A 725 5.08 8.29 -30.09
N TYR A 726 4.59 7.07 -30.10
CA TYR A 726 4.01 6.43 -31.27
C TYR A 726 2.78 7.17 -31.81
N ARG A 727 2.14 7.97 -31.00
CA ARG A 727 0.94 8.74 -31.36
C ARG A 727 1.28 10.07 -32.03
N TYR A 728 2.44 10.66 -31.73
CA TYR A 728 2.87 11.91 -32.32
C TYR A 728 3.52 11.73 -33.70
N GLY A 729 4.02 10.54 -33.98
CA GLY A 729 4.61 10.21 -35.28
C GLY A 729 5.99 10.82 -35.50
N VAL A 730 6.43 10.81 -36.74
CA VAL A 730 7.74 11.31 -37.18
C VAL A 730 7.54 12.62 -37.95
N ASP A 731 8.37 13.60 -37.67
CA ASP A 731 8.42 14.84 -38.45
C ASP A 731 8.72 14.50 -39.93
N PRO A 732 7.82 14.84 -40.87
CA PRO A 732 7.98 14.44 -42.27
C PRO A 732 9.16 15.14 -42.95
N VAL A 733 9.73 16.20 -42.38
CA VAL A 733 10.84 16.97 -42.93
C VAL A 733 12.19 16.50 -42.39
N THR A 734 12.26 16.27 -41.07
CA THR A 734 13.54 15.89 -40.40
C THR A 734 13.71 14.40 -40.24
N GLY A 735 12.63 13.62 -40.36
CA GLY A 735 12.64 12.17 -40.06
C GLY A 735 12.85 11.81 -38.61
N LEU A 736 12.80 12.80 -37.70
CA LEU A 736 12.93 12.60 -36.27
C LEU A 736 11.57 12.34 -35.62
N GLU A 737 11.51 11.56 -34.57
CA GLU A 737 10.30 11.43 -33.77
C GLU A 737 9.90 12.77 -33.18
N LEU A 738 8.62 13.13 -33.31
CA LEU A 738 8.07 14.35 -32.71
C LEU A 738 7.99 14.13 -31.20
N GLU A 739 8.68 14.97 -30.46
CA GLU A 739 8.56 14.97 -28.99
C GLU A 739 7.23 15.62 -28.56
N PRO A 740 6.51 15.02 -27.61
CA PRO A 740 5.34 15.64 -27.03
C PRO A 740 5.70 16.98 -26.36
N PRO A 741 4.79 17.98 -26.40
CA PRO A 741 5.08 19.27 -25.76
C PRO A 741 5.29 19.10 -24.27
N SER A 742 6.46 19.51 -23.77
CA SER A 742 6.81 19.54 -22.35
C SER A 742 6.03 20.65 -21.62
N ARG A 743 4.76 20.39 -21.30
CA ARG A 743 3.88 21.28 -20.53
C ARG A 743 3.31 20.54 -19.35
N ASP A 744 3.11 21.24 -18.24
CA ASP A 744 2.40 20.68 -17.09
C ASP A 744 0.89 20.56 -17.40
N TYR A 745 0.32 19.41 -17.10
CA TYR A 745 -1.12 19.13 -17.25
C TYR A 745 -1.65 18.47 -15.95
N ALA A 746 -2.98 18.33 -15.82
CA ALA A 746 -3.56 17.60 -14.70
C ALA A 746 -3.15 16.12 -14.78
N LEU A 747 -2.55 15.60 -13.72
CA LEU A 747 -2.11 14.20 -13.67
C LEU A 747 -3.30 13.25 -13.67
N ASP A 748 -3.15 12.00 -14.14
CA ASP A 748 -4.22 11.00 -14.29
C ASP A 748 -5.00 10.74 -13.01
N PHE A 749 -4.39 11.01 -11.85
CA PHE A 749 -4.96 10.87 -10.51
C PHE A 749 -5.40 12.21 -9.88
N ASP A 750 -5.51 13.30 -10.66
CA ASP A 750 -6.00 14.62 -10.21
C ASP A 750 -7.51 14.58 -9.92
N GLU A 751 -7.89 14.07 -8.76
CA GLU A 751 -9.27 14.12 -8.26
C GLU A 751 -9.48 15.41 -7.46
N ARG A 752 -10.16 16.39 -8.06
CA ARG A 752 -10.24 17.76 -7.50
C ARG A 752 -11.04 17.84 -6.21
N HIS A 753 -12.14 17.14 -6.12
CA HIS A 753 -13.01 17.14 -4.94
C HIS A 753 -13.18 15.71 -4.44
N ASN A 754 -12.84 15.49 -3.19
CA ASN A 754 -12.99 14.21 -2.50
C ASN A 754 -13.71 14.41 -1.18
N VAL A 755 -14.77 13.64 -0.93
CA VAL A 755 -15.52 13.64 0.34
C VAL A 755 -15.55 12.24 0.90
N LYS A 756 -15.26 12.10 2.18
CA LYS A 756 -15.38 10.84 2.92
C LYS A 756 -16.18 11.07 4.19
N LEU A 757 -17.14 10.20 4.43
CA LEU A 757 -17.98 10.19 5.60
C LEU A 757 -17.97 8.81 6.23
N SER A 758 -17.72 8.74 7.52
CA SER A 758 -17.97 7.56 8.33
C SER A 758 -18.93 7.93 9.45
N LEU A 759 -20.00 7.16 9.62
CA LEU A 759 -20.98 7.33 10.68
C LEU A 759 -21.14 6.00 11.42
N GLY A 760 -20.67 5.97 12.67
CA GLY A 760 -20.70 4.80 13.54
C GLY A 760 -21.75 4.90 14.64
N CYS A 761 -22.33 3.77 15.02
CA CYS A 761 -23.11 3.64 16.25
C CYS A 761 -22.63 2.43 17.05
N ASP A 762 -22.63 2.56 18.40
CA ASP A 762 -22.25 1.50 19.33
C ASP A 762 -23.24 1.52 20.50
N LEU A 763 -24.13 0.54 20.51
CA LEU A 763 -25.21 0.42 21.49
C LEU A 763 -24.85 -0.65 22.52
N PRO A 764 -24.60 -0.27 23.78
CA PRO A 764 -24.20 -1.20 24.82
C PRO A 764 -25.35 -2.14 25.27
N GLY A 765 -25.03 -3.13 26.10
CA GLY A 765 -25.97 -4.15 26.55
C GLY A 765 -27.06 -3.67 27.54
N ASP A 766 -26.99 -2.43 28.00
CA ASP A 766 -27.96 -1.80 28.91
C ASP A 766 -29.03 -0.96 28.20
N VAL A 767 -29.01 -0.86 26.87
CA VAL A 767 -30.04 -0.17 26.08
C VAL A 767 -31.42 -0.78 26.35
N ALA A 768 -32.43 0.06 26.53
CA ALA A 768 -33.79 -0.37 26.89
C ALA A 768 -34.42 -1.32 25.87
N PHE A 769 -34.21 -1.09 24.55
CA PHE A 769 -34.75 -1.92 23.48
C PHE A 769 -33.87 -3.16 23.24
N VAL A 770 -34.29 -4.31 23.72
CA VAL A 770 -33.54 -5.58 23.74
C VAL A 770 -32.91 -5.97 22.39
N PRO A 771 -33.60 -5.87 21.24
CA PRO A 771 -33.01 -6.20 19.95
C PRO A 771 -31.78 -5.39 19.57
N LEU A 772 -31.63 -4.15 20.10
CA LEU A 772 -30.50 -3.27 19.82
C LEU A 772 -29.40 -3.31 20.91
N ARG A 773 -29.49 -4.15 21.92
CA ARG A 773 -28.43 -4.34 22.92
C ARG A 773 -27.21 -4.95 22.29
N ASP A 774 -26.01 -4.54 22.70
CA ASP A 774 -24.73 -5.03 22.15
C ASP A 774 -24.73 -5.03 20.61
N PHE A 775 -25.24 -3.96 19.99
CA PHE A 775 -25.24 -3.75 18.53
C PHE A 775 -24.25 -2.66 18.17
N ASN A 776 -23.46 -2.90 17.13
CA ASN A 776 -22.69 -1.84 16.49
C ASN A 776 -22.94 -1.83 14.98
N GLY A 777 -22.74 -0.68 14.37
CA GLY A 777 -22.85 -0.53 12.94
C GLY A 777 -22.12 0.70 12.46
N THR A 778 -21.55 0.65 11.26
CA THR A 778 -20.89 1.75 10.61
C THR A 778 -21.29 1.82 9.15
N ILE A 779 -21.69 2.99 8.70
CA ILE A 779 -21.88 3.30 7.29
C ILE A 779 -20.77 4.23 6.83
N MET A 780 -20.19 3.91 5.70
CA MET A 780 -19.16 4.71 5.05
C MET A 780 -19.70 5.22 3.72
N PHE A 781 -19.35 6.44 3.37
CA PHE A 781 -19.68 7.05 2.09
C PHE A 781 -18.46 7.76 1.54
N THR A 782 -18.16 7.53 0.26
CA THR A 782 -17.09 8.22 -0.46
C THR A 782 -17.65 8.86 -1.73
N TYR A 783 -17.14 10.05 -2.03
CA TYR A 783 -17.43 10.77 -3.26
C TYR A 783 -16.14 11.34 -3.84
N GLY A 784 -15.94 11.20 -5.16
CA GLY A 784 -14.84 11.78 -5.93
C GLY A 784 -15.34 12.44 -7.20
N SER A 785 -14.78 13.59 -7.57
CA SER A 785 -15.23 14.43 -8.69
C SER A 785 -14.93 13.88 -10.09
N GLY A 786 -14.51 12.64 -10.19
CA GLY A 786 -14.07 12.06 -11.47
C GLY A 786 -12.61 12.40 -11.80
N LEU A 787 -11.90 11.42 -12.34
CA LEU A 787 -10.52 11.55 -12.79
C LEU A 787 -10.46 12.21 -14.18
N PRO A 788 -9.33 12.80 -14.57
CA PRO A 788 -9.18 13.37 -15.90
C PRO A 788 -8.97 12.29 -16.96
N TYR A 789 -9.26 12.62 -18.21
CA TYR A 789 -8.91 11.85 -19.39
C TYR A 789 -8.55 12.77 -20.55
N THR A 790 -7.81 12.27 -21.53
CA THR A 790 -7.43 13.01 -22.73
C THR A 790 -8.45 12.78 -23.83
N PRO A 791 -9.18 13.83 -24.32
CA PRO A 791 -10.03 13.72 -25.49
C PRO A 791 -9.22 13.37 -26.75
N ARG A 792 -9.69 12.38 -27.54
CA ARG A 792 -8.98 11.84 -28.71
C ARG A 792 -9.85 11.82 -29.95
N ALA A 793 -9.22 11.78 -31.13
CA ALA A 793 -9.92 11.48 -32.37
C ALA A 793 -10.41 10.03 -32.38
N ILE A 794 -11.53 9.79 -33.09
CA ILE A 794 -12.05 8.43 -33.24
C ILE A 794 -11.03 7.58 -34.01
N ALA A 795 -10.58 6.53 -33.37
CA ALA A 795 -9.74 5.49 -33.96
C ALA A 795 -9.96 4.19 -33.22
N LYS A 796 -9.47 3.06 -33.76
CA LYS A 796 -9.57 1.77 -33.09
C LYS A 796 -8.93 1.84 -31.70
N LEU A 797 -9.72 1.55 -30.67
CA LEU A 797 -9.34 1.67 -29.27
C LEU A 797 -8.81 3.11 -28.96
N GLU A 798 -7.66 3.22 -28.32
CA GLU A 798 -7.04 4.50 -27.94
C GLU A 798 -5.97 5.03 -28.93
N ALA A 799 -5.95 4.50 -30.17
CA ALA A 799 -4.94 4.87 -31.16
C ALA A 799 -5.09 6.30 -31.74
N GLY A 800 -6.21 7.01 -31.45
CA GLY A 800 -6.45 8.35 -31.95
C GLY A 800 -5.55 9.41 -31.32
N LEU A 801 -5.15 10.40 -32.15
CA LEU A 801 -4.42 11.56 -31.65
C LEU A 801 -5.26 12.41 -30.69
N PRO A 802 -4.64 13.08 -29.72
CA PRO A 802 -5.34 14.04 -28.87
C PRO A 802 -6.02 15.15 -29.69
N THR A 803 -7.28 15.45 -29.39
CA THR A 803 -8.06 16.53 -30.03
C THR A 803 -8.12 17.79 -29.18
N ALA A 804 -7.70 17.69 -27.92
CA ALA A 804 -7.66 18.79 -26.96
C ALA A 804 -6.41 18.62 -26.06
N GLU A 805 -6.22 19.57 -25.15
CA GLU A 805 -5.13 19.49 -24.16
C GLU A 805 -5.21 18.17 -23.37
N ARG A 806 -4.04 17.62 -23.03
CA ARG A 806 -3.94 16.38 -22.26
C ARG A 806 -4.69 16.50 -20.94
N ASN A 807 -5.46 15.44 -20.60
CA ASN A 807 -6.24 15.37 -19.38
C ASN A 807 -7.22 16.55 -19.15
N SER A 808 -7.70 17.17 -20.24
CA SER A 808 -8.67 18.27 -20.20
C SER A 808 -10.11 17.78 -19.99
N GLY A 809 -10.44 16.56 -20.37
CA GLY A 809 -11.74 15.93 -20.11
C GLY A 809 -11.86 15.46 -18.65
N ARG A 810 -13.09 15.27 -18.18
CA ARG A 810 -13.37 14.69 -16.85
C ARG A 810 -14.36 13.55 -16.96
N MET A 811 -14.02 12.42 -16.34
CA MET A 811 -14.91 11.27 -16.18
C MET A 811 -16.08 11.62 -15.25
N PRO A 812 -17.16 10.83 -15.27
CA PRO A 812 -18.26 10.98 -14.33
C PRO A 812 -17.78 10.92 -12.87
N PRO A 813 -18.47 11.61 -11.94
CA PRO A 813 -18.14 11.52 -10.53
C PRO A 813 -18.38 10.10 -10.00
N ARG A 814 -17.55 9.70 -9.03
CA ARG A 814 -17.61 8.38 -8.39
C ARG A 814 -18.19 8.53 -7.00
N TYR A 815 -19.09 7.64 -6.62
CA TYR A 815 -19.61 7.58 -5.25
C TYR A 815 -19.92 6.14 -4.84
N GLU A 816 -19.67 5.82 -3.60
CA GLU A 816 -19.84 4.50 -3.02
C GLU A 816 -20.34 4.63 -1.58
N ALA A 817 -21.18 3.69 -1.17
CA ALA A 817 -21.60 3.56 0.22
C ALA A 817 -21.42 2.11 0.67
N ASP A 818 -20.81 1.92 1.86
CA ASP A 818 -20.54 0.63 2.45
C ASP A 818 -21.13 0.55 3.86
N LEU A 819 -21.55 -0.62 4.28
CA LEU A 819 -22.17 -0.87 5.57
C LEU A 819 -21.51 -2.07 6.26
N ASN A 820 -21.17 -1.93 7.53
CA ASN A 820 -20.95 -3.05 8.46
C ASN A 820 -21.92 -2.93 9.62
N ALA A 821 -22.61 -4.01 9.98
CA ALA A 821 -23.50 -4.08 11.13
C ALA A 821 -23.28 -5.40 11.87
N ALA A 822 -23.09 -5.34 13.19
CA ALA A 822 -22.84 -6.52 14.01
C ALA A 822 -23.72 -6.53 15.26
N LYS A 823 -24.23 -7.71 15.59
CA LYS A 823 -24.98 -8.01 16.79
C LYS A 823 -24.24 -9.02 17.65
N TYR A 824 -24.01 -8.69 18.91
CA TYR A 824 -23.35 -9.59 19.84
C TYR A 824 -24.31 -10.21 20.86
N ILE A 825 -24.04 -11.46 21.22
CA ILE A 825 -24.78 -12.23 22.20
C ILE A 825 -23.76 -12.78 23.20
N ARG A 826 -23.95 -12.48 24.47
CA ARG A 826 -23.06 -12.96 25.55
C ARG A 826 -23.56 -14.32 26.07
N LEU A 827 -22.72 -15.31 26.03
CA LEU A 827 -22.96 -16.70 26.46
C LEU A 827 -21.96 -17.07 27.57
N GLY A 828 -22.19 -16.65 28.80
CA GLY A 828 -21.25 -16.81 29.89
C GLY A 828 -19.96 -16.03 29.68
N GLY A 829 -18.82 -16.75 29.57
CA GLY A 829 -17.51 -16.15 29.25
C GLY A 829 -17.23 -15.95 27.77
N LEU A 830 -18.14 -16.40 26.88
CA LEU A 830 -18.02 -16.29 25.45
C LEU A 830 -18.90 -15.15 24.89
N LYS A 831 -18.46 -14.52 23.81
CA LYS A 831 -19.23 -13.51 23.08
C LYS A 831 -19.38 -13.95 21.63
N LEU A 832 -20.61 -14.25 21.22
CA LEU A 832 -20.97 -14.62 19.85
C LEU A 832 -21.39 -13.37 19.10
N GLY A 833 -20.74 -13.06 17.98
CA GLY A 833 -21.09 -11.98 17.07
C GLY A 833 -21.71 -12.52 15.78
N LEU A 834 -22.74 -11.84 15.28
CA LEU A 834 -23.30 -12.02 13.95
C LEU A 834 -23.13 -10.70 13.22
N ASN A 835 -22.49 -10.69 12.06
CA ASN A 835 -22.24 -9.48 11.29
C ASN A 835 -22.68 -9.61 9.83
N VAL A 836 -23.04 -8.45 9.27
CA VAL A 836 -23.35 -8.26 7.85
C VAL A 836 -22.43 -7.17 7.31
N ILE A 837 -21.71 -7.47 6.24
CA ILE A 837 -20.90 -6.50 5.51
C ILE A 837 -21.51 -6.32 4.13
N VAL A 838 -21.79 -5.09 3.74
CA VAL A 838 -22.30 -4.74 2.41
C VAL A 838 -21.35 -3.71 1.80
N THR A 839 -20.71 -4.06 0.70
CA THR A 839 -19.96 -3.12 -0.13
C THR A 839 -20.79 -2.69 -1.32
N ASN A 840 -20.63 -1.43 -1.75
CA ASN A 840 -21.46 -0.80 -2.77
C ASN A 840 -22.98 -0.97 -2.46
N LEU A 841 -23.41 -0.51 -1.29
CA LEU A 841 -24.82 -0.59 -0.81
C LEU A 841 -25.81 -0.04 -1.85
N LEU A 842 -25.43 1.01 -2.56
CA LEU A 842 -26.25 1.67 -3.58
C LEU A 842 -26.33 0.89 -4.89
N ASN A 843 -25.50 -0.12 -5.07
CA ASN A 843 -25.32 -0.88 -6.32
C ASN A 843 -25.06 0.03 -7.53
N ASN A 844 -24.24 1.06 -7.32
CA ASN A 844 -23.89 2.03 -8.37
C ASN A 844 -22.82 1.45 -9.29
N GLN A 845 -23.03 1.51 -10.61
CA GLN A 845 -22.00 1.20 -11.60
C GLN A 845 -21.06 2.41 -11.75
N THR A 846 -20.05 2.49 -10.92
CA THR A 846 -19.07 3.56 -10.97
C THR A 846 -18.20 3.41 -12.22
N VAL A 847 -18.10 4.46 -13.03
CA VAL A 847 -17.18 4.49 -14.17
C VAL A 847 -15.75 4.65 -13.66
N GLN A 848 -14.88 3.71 -14.07
CA GLN A 848 -13.47 3.67 -13.66
C GLN A 848 -12.54 4.20 -14.75
N TRP A 849 -12.93 4.04 -16.01
CA TRP A 849 -12.18 4.49 -17.18
C TRP A 849 -13.13 4.75 -18.37
N VAL A 850 -12.72 5.63 -19.30
CA VAL A 850 -13.49 5.96 -20.51
C VAL A 850 -12.58 6.00 -21.73
N TYR A 851 -13.13 5.66 -22.90
CA TYR A 851 -12.46 5.87 -24.17
C TYR A 851 -12.35 7.36 -24.49
N GLY A 852 -11.16 7.84 -24.82
CA GLY A 852 -10.91 9.27 -25.06
C GLY A 852 -11.70 9.87 -26.20
N ALA A 853 -12.08 9.06 -27.21
CA ALA A 853 -12.84 9.50 -28.36
C ALA A 853 -14.30 9.86 -28.06
N THR A 854 -14.93 9.11 -27.15
CA THR A 854 -16.37 9.27 -26.86
C THR A 854 -16.64 9.79 -25.44
N GLY A 855 -15.69 9.61 -24.51
CA GLY A 855 -15.92 9.83 -23.09
C GLY A 855 -16.84 8.77 -22.45
N LEU A 856 -17.09 7.65 -23.13
CA LEU A 856 -17.93 6.53 -22.66
C LEU A 856 -17.07 5.34 -22.21
N PRO A 857 -17.54 4.52 -21.25
CA PRO A 857 -16.76 3.38 -20.74
C PRO A 857 -16.81 2.13 -21.61
N ASP A 858 -17.74 2.04 -22.59
CA ASP A 858 -18.07 0.84 -23.35
C ASP A 858 -18.23 1.09 -24.86
N ASP A 859 -17.85 2.28 -25.34
CA ASP A 859 -17.87 2.63 -26.76
C ASP A 859 -16.69 3.55 -27.11
N ASP A 860 -15.80 3.11 -27.99
CA ASP A 860 -14.69 3.93 -28.53
C ASP A 860 -15.07 4.74 -29.75
N GLY A 861 -16.31 4.63 -30.23
CA GLY A 861 -16.83 5.32 -31.43
C GLY A 861 -16.39 4.72 -32.76
N TYR A 862 -15.37 3.86 -32.78
CA TYR A 862 -14.74 3.35 -34.01
C TYR A 862 -15.72 2.58 -34.89
N ILE A 863 -16.44 1.61 -34.31
CA ILE A 863 -17.35 0.74 -35.08
C ILE A 863 -18.53 1.51 -35.68
N SER A 864 -18.92 2.65 -35.08
CA SER A 864 -20.00 3.50 -35.61
C SER A 864 -19.62 4.25 -36.90
N THR A 865 -18.32 4.47 -37.11
CA THR A 865 -17.76 5.09 -38.30
C THR A 865 -17.45 4.07 -39.41
N TYR A 866 -17.53 2.76 -39.07
CA TYR A 866 -17.20 1.69 -39.97
C TYR A 866 -18.40 1.38 -40.89
N SER A 867 -18.18 1.50 -42.23
CA SER A 867 -19.23 1.19 -43.22
C SER A 867 -19.05 -0.24 -43.73
N PRO A 868 -20.15 -1.00 -43.97
CA PRO A 868 -20.06 -2.25 -44.65
C PRO A 868 -19.41 -2.21 -46.04
N ALA A 869 -19.51 -1.02 -46.71
CA ALA A 869 -18.87 -0.79 -48.00
C ALA A 869 -17.31 -0.71 -47.94
N ASN A 870 -16.74 -0.52 -46.74
CA ASN A 870 -15.29 -0.50 -46.54
C ASN A 870 -14.77 -1.89 -46.08
N TRP A 871 -15.66 -2.86 -45.91
CA TRP A 871 -15.30 -4.20 -45.53
C TRP A 871 -14.80 -4.95 -46.77
N ILE A 872 -13.54 -5.29 -46.77
CA ILE A 872 -12.95 -6.11 -47.83
C ILE A 872 -13.06 -7.55 -47.34
N LEU A 873 -13.95 -8.29 -47.99
CA LEU A 873 -14.05 -9.72 -47.79
C LEU A 873 -12.73 -10.42 -47.94
N ASP A 874 -12.53 -11.43 -47.13
CA ASP A 874 -11.62 -12.51 -47.44
C ASP A 874 -12.22 -13.33 -48.61
N PRO A 875 -11.66 -13.22 -49.83
CA PRO A 875 -12.29 -13.81 -51.01
C PRO A 875 -12.43 -15.35 -51.01
N ASP A 876 -11.89 -15.99 -49.98
CA ASP A 876 -11.82 -17.47 -49.89
C ASP A 876 -12.89 -18.11 -49.00
N VAL A 877 -13.88 -17.38 -48.49
CA VAL A 877 -14.57 -17.87 -47.27
C VAL A 877 -16.03 -18.25 -47.43
N THR A 878 -16.60 -18.21 -48.53
CA THR A 878 -18.08 -18.28 -48.62
C THR A 878 -18.71 -19.67 -48.62
N LEU A 879 -17.94 -20.76 -48.56
CA LEU A 879 -18.48 -22.08 -48.73
C LEU A 879 -18.44 -22.94 -47.46
N LEU A 880 -19.55 -23.69 -47.23
CA LEU A 880 -19.59 -24.80 -46.27
C LEU A 880 -18.43 -25.77 -46.58
N ASN A 881 -17.74 -26.26 -45.54
CA ASN A 881 -16.60 -27.16 -45.60
C ASN A 881 -15.25 -26.54 -46.00
N THR A 882 -15.11 -25.24 -46.11
CA THR A 882 -13.78 -24.61 -46.17
C THR A 882 -13.21 -24.45 -44.76
N SER A 883 -11.88 -24.37 -44.63
CA SER A 883 -11.22 -24.12 -43.32
C SER A 883 -11.58 -22.80 -42.68
N LYS A 884 -12.16 -21.87 -43.42
CA LYS A 884 -12.55 -20.55 -43.00
C LYS A 884 -14.06 -20.39 -42.71
N TYR A 885 -14.89 -21.37 -43.10
CA TYR A 885 -16.31 -21.35 -42.79
C TYR A 885 -16.54 -21.54 -41.27
N ASN A 886 -17.37 -20.70 -40.69
CA ASN A 886 -17.82 -20.85 -39.31
C ASN A 886 -19.34 -20.67 -39.22
N ALA A 887 -20.06 -21.69 -38.81
CA ALA A 887 -21.51 -21.71 -38.76
C ALA A 887 -22.12 -20.62 -37.83
N VAL A 888 -21.34 -20.06 -36.90
CA VAL A 888 -21.75 -18.95 -36.03
C VAL A 888 -21.94 -17.65 -36.83
N ARG A 889 -21.21 -17.46 -37.92
CA ARG A 889 -21.34 -16.30 -38.83
C ARG A 889 -22.44 -16.49 -39.88
N ASP A 890 -22.80 -17.70 -40.23
CA ASP A 890 -23.85 -18.00 -41.15
C ASP A 890 -25.23 -17.86 -40.45
N HIS A 891 -25.76 -16.64 -40.42
CA HIS A 891 -26.96 -16.29 -39.68
C HIS A 891 -28.24 -16.85 -40.34
N ASN A 892 -28.24 -17.07 -41.64
CA ASN A 892 -29.38 -17.58 -42.40
C ASN A 892 -29.33 -19.11 -42.60
N HIS A 893 -28.21 -19.74 -42.23
CA HIS A 893 -27.94 -21.19 -42.33
C HIS A 893 -28.02 -21.73 -43.77
N ASP A 894 -27.63 -20.94 -44.78
CA ASP A 894 -27.62 -21.35 -46.17
C ASP A 894 -26.29 -22.01 -46.61
N GLY A 895 -25.30 -22.08 -45.73
CA GLY A 895 -24.00 -22.66 -46.00
C GLY A 895 -22.98 -21.67 -46.60
N TYR A 896 -23.32 -20.40 -46.66
CA TYR A 896 -22.48 -19.32 -47.17
C TYR A 896 -22.38 -18.24 -46.10
N ILE A 897 -21.24 -17.50 -46.09
CA ILE A 897 -21.09 -16.29 -45.26
C ILE A 897 -21.01 -15.10 -46.22
N THR A 898 -22.02 -14.25 -46.15
CA THR A 898 -22.09 -13.02 -46.94
C THR A 898 -21.29 -11.89 -46.27
N ASP A 899 -20.92 -10.85 -47.05
CA ASP A 899 -20.29 -9.64 -46.54
C ASP A 899 -21.04 -9.04 -45.36
N GLN A 900 -22.38 -9.07 -45.46
CA GLN A 900 -23.22 -8.51 -44.40
C GLN A 900 -23.17 -9.36 -43.12
N GLU A 901 -23.14 -10.66 -43.23
CA GLU A 901 -23.03 -11.56 -42.06
C GLU A 901 -21.67 -11.46 -41.41
N GLU A 902 -20.60 -11.37 -42.19
CA GLU A 902 -19.25 -11.18 -41.69
C GLU A 902 -19.12 -9.83 -40.99
N TYR A 903 -19.66 -8.74 -41.55
CA TYR A 903 -19.69 -7.42 -40.92
C TYR A 903 -20.47 -7.45 -39.59
N VAL A 904 -21.65 -8.11 -39.57
CA VAL A 904 -22.46 -8.23 -38.33
C VAL A 904 -21.67 -8.97 -37.25
N ALA A 905 -21.09 -10.14 -37.60
CA ALA A 905 -20.29 -10.91 -36.66
C ALA A 905 -19.08 -10.14 -36.12
N TYR A 906 -18.32 -9.45 -37.01
CA TYR A 906 -17.22 -8.58 -36.60
C TYR A 906 -17.69 -7.45 -35.71
N LYS A 907 -18.76 -6.76 -36.07
CA LYS A 907 -19.33 -5.68 -35.28
C LYS A 907 -19.69 -6.15 -33.86
N MET A 908 -20.36 -7.28 -33.76
CA MET A 908 -20.73 -7.84 -32.45
C MET A 908 -19.50 -8.26 -31.64
N GLY A 909 -18.51 -8.92 -32.28
CA GLY A 909 -17.24 -9.29 -31.67
C GLY A 909 -16.44 -8.08 -31.21
N TYR A 910 -16.43 -7.00 -32.03
CA TYR A 910 -15.74 -5.76 -31.65
C TYR A 910 -16.41 -5.03 -30.49
N LEU A 911 -17.74 -4.93 -30.48
CA LEU A 911 -18.48 -4.35 -29.36
C LEU A 911 -18.27 -5.14 -28.06
N ASP A 912 -18.21 -6.49 -28.16
CA ASP A 912 -17.84 -7.32 -27.01
C ASP A 912 -16.37 -7.13 -26.60
N PHE A 913 -15.47 -6.85 -27.53
CA PHE A 913 -14.07 -6.55 -27.27
C PHE A 913 -13.89 -5.20 -26.55
N VAL A 914 -14.58 -4.14 -26.96
CA VAL A 914 -14.47 -2.83 -26.32
C VAL A 914 -15.29 -2.69 -25.04
N ASN A 915 -16.27 -3.57 -24.80
CA ASN A 915 -17.02 -3.62 -23.56
C ASN A 915 -16.20 -4.29 -22.44
N ASP A 916 -15.11 -3.60 -22.04
CA ASP A 916 -14.21 -4.08 -21.00
C ASP A 916 -14.87 -3.91 -19.61
N PRO A 917 -15.08 -5.00 -18.85
CA PRO A 917 -15.66 -4.91 -17.50
C PRO A 917 -14.82 -4.06 -16.54
N ALA A 918 -13.50 -3.93 -16.76
CA ALA A 918 -12.59 -3.10 -15.95
C ALA A 918 -12.89 -1.60 -16.04
N ASN A 919 -13.64 -1.16 -17.04
CA ASN A 919 -14.07 0.24 -17.14
C ASN A 919 -15.16 0.59 -16.12
N PHE A 920 -15.62 -0.38 -15.35
CA PHE A 920 -16.64 -0.21 -14.32
C PHE A 920 -16.15 -0.71 -12.96
N GLY A 921 -16.67 -0.12 -11.90
CA GLY A 921 -16.43 -0.55 -10.54
C GLY A 921 -17.17 -1.84 -10.15
N PRO A 922 -16.88 -2.38 -8.96
CA PRO A 922 -17.48 -3.62 -8.49
C PRO A 922 -18.99 -3.48 -8.26
N PRO A 923 -19.76 -4.52 -8.50
CA PRO A 923 -21.18 -4.60 -8.13
C PRO A 923 -21.32 -4.68 -6.60
N ARG A 924 -22.55 -4.56 -6.10
CA ARG A 924 -22.85 -4.78 -4.70
C ARG A 924 -22.47 -6.19 -4.24
N GLN A 925 -21.75 -6.27 -3.13
CA GLN A 925 -21.42 -7.52 -2.45
C GLN A 925 -22.04 -7.54 -1.05
N ILE A 926 -22.55 -8.69 -0.63
CA ILE A 926 -23.13 -8.90 0.69
C ILE A 926 -22.48 -10.12 1.32
N LYS A 927 -21.87 -9.96 2.49
CA LYS A 927 -21.22 -11.04 3.24
C LYS A 927 -21.81 -11.16 4.62
N LEU A 928 -21.99 -12.39 5.07
CA LEU A 928 -22.43 -12.72 6.43
C LEU A 928 -21.27 -13.32 7.22
N GLY A 929 -21.13 -12.89 8.46
CA GLY A 929 -20.07 -13.39 9.32
C GLY A 929 -20.56 -13.84 10.70
N VAL A 930 -19.83 -14.81 11.24
CA VAL A 930 -19.98 -15.28 12.62
C VAL A 930 -18.64 -15.14 13.34
N THR A 931 -18.66 -14.57 14.53
CA THR A 931 -17.46 -14.35 15.35
C THR A 931 -17.65 -14.95 16.74
N LEU A 932 -16.67 -15.62 17.27
CA LEU A 932 -16.61 -16.11 18.63
C LEU A 932 -15.40 -15.50 19.35
N GLU A 933 -15.63 -14.75 20.43
CA GLU A 933 -14.60 -14.17 21.28
C GLU A 933 -14.62 -14.81 22.69
N PHE A 934 -13.43 -15.04 23.27
CA PHE A 934 -13.27 -15.65 24.61
C PHE A 934 -12.09 -15.06 25.39
#